data_dbd13d9a9aa6455c92e5ab7ae012bae1
#
_entry.id   dbd13d9a9aa6455c92e5ab7ae012bae1
#
_cell.length_a   1.000
_cell.length_b   1.000
_cell.length_c   1.000
_cell.angle_alpha   90.00
_cell.angle_beta   90.00
_cell.angle_gamma   90.00
#
_symmetry.space_group_name_H-M   'P 1'
#
loop_
_entity.id
_entity.type
_entity.pdbx_description
1 polymer ?
#
loop_
_entity_poly.entity_id
_entity_poly.type
_entity_poly.pdbx_seq_one_letter_code
_entity_poly.pdbx_strand_id
1 'polypeptide(L)'
;SAFSPVLVVGKKKELRQPVKIKAVNWHHKKRPVELQVGNFPPERYVLTPGINNIETSIPEVTAPCELPIILKEQGKAVSKINEKATPVKKWTVYLVQHTHTDIGYTKPQTEILSEHLRYIDYAIEYCEQTKDYTDDAKFRWTCESAWAVDEYLKNRPEEQVNKLKKYIAKGQIEVASMYFNMSEIVDESSFKTFLQPVKEFRKHGIPSTLAMQNDVNGIAWCLADYLPDLGIKYLWMGEHHYKSQVPFNMPTVFQWESPSGKPILTYRADHYNTGNFWGIEQGDIQKTEPKLLHYLSELERKHYPFDAVGIQYSGYFTDNSPPSIIECKLIREWNEKYAYPKLRSATASEFLDYITKRYGDKIPAYRAAYPDWWTDGFGSAARETAASRKTHSDMTAVEGLLSMAVLKDKCLPQTTHQRIEHIHESLLFYDEHTFGASESVSDPLCENSQVQWGEKSAYAWEAVKRTQMLYETSVGLLQGDLRRGKNPTLTIFNTLNWKRSEMLTVYIDFEVIPRNQFFEITDFQGHSLKVQPIRYRREGCYYAIFAEDIPPMGYKTFEIVFKQPSTDTGTITINNASIENHFYKLQLNPDKGTIQSLYDKELNCELVDSSSPWELGAFIYEKLGNRDQLAQYRLDDYNR
;
A
#
# COMPACT_ATOMS: atom_id res chain seq x y z
N SER A 1 -27.74 11.04 -34.45
CA SER A 1 -26.53 11.83 -34.67
C SER A 1 -25.93 12.20 -33.33
N ALA A 2 -24.61 12.45 -33.29
CA ALA A 2 -23.92 12.93 -32.10
C ALA A 2 -22.65 13.70 -32.49
N PHE A 3 -22.36 14.77 -31.78
CA PHE A 3 -21.06 15.41 -31.79
C PHE A 3 -20.07 14.57 -30.97
N SER A 4 -18.90 14.30 -31.53
CA SER A 4 -17.90 13.49 -30.85
C SER A 4 -17.21 14.30 -29.75
N PRO A 5 -16.85 13.71 -28.62
CA PRO A 5 -16.10 14.39 -27.56
C PRO A 5 -14.57 14.46 -27.86
N VAL A 6 -14.20 14.47 -29.14
CA VAL A 6 -12.80 14.60 -29.58
C VAL A 6 -12.64 15.77 -30.53
N LEU A 7 -11.40 16.26 -30.68
CA LEU A 7 -11.01 17.19 -31.72
C LEU A 7 -9.98 16.54 -32.65
N VAL A 8 -10.11 16.86 -33.94
CA VAL A 8 -9.16 16.45 -35.00
C VAL A 8 -8.53 17.69 -35.64
N VAL A 9 -7.38 17.51 -36.29
CA VAL A 9 -6.74 18.59 -37.06
C VAL A 9 -7.31 18.60 -38.49
N GLY A 10 -7.91 19.72 -38.88
CA GLY A 10 -8.40 19.92 -40.24
C GLY A 10 -7.29 20.20 -41.26
N LYS A 11 -7.64 20.22 -42.54
CA LYS A 11 -6.69 20.45 -43.65
C LYS A 11 -5.92 21.76 -43.55
N LYS A 12 -6.50 22.79 -42.93
CA LYS A 12 -5.87 24.10 -42.71
C LYS A 12 -5.24 24.22 -41.32
N LYS A 13 -4.97 23.10 -40.63
CA LYS A 13 -4.46 23.02 -39.27
C LYS A 13 -5.40 23.60 -38.18
N GLU A 14 -6.66 23.87 -38.51
CA GLU A 14 -7.69 24.25 -37.56
C GLU A 14 -8.20 23.04 -36.76
N LEU A 15 -8.68 23.27 -35.52
CA LEU A 15 -9.35 22.24 -34.73
C LEU A 15 -10.79 22.05 -35.22
N ARG A 16 -11.16 20.81 -35.39
CA ARG A 16 -12.49 20.42 -35.85
C ARG A 16 -13.10 19.34 -34.95
N GLN A 17 -14.40 19.44 -34.73
CA GLN A 17 -15.17 18.45 -33.98
C GLN A 17 -15.87 17.48 -34.93
N PRO A 18 -15.61 16.16 -34.90
CA PRO A 18 -16.30 15.17 -35.70
C PRO A 18 -17.78 15.06 -35.31
N VAL A 19 -18.60 14.83 -36.31
CA VAL A 19 -20.05 14.59 -36.21
C VAL A 19 -20.36 13.24 -36.83
N LYS A 20 -20.87 12.31 -36.02
CA LYS A 20 -21.29 10.97 -36.45
C LYS A 20 -22.79 10.93 -36.66
N ILE A 21 -23.21 10.57 -37.86
CA ILE A 21 -24.64 10.57 -38.27
C ILE A 21 -24.99 9.19 -38.81
N LYS A 22 -26.05 8.60 -38.28
CA LYS A 22 -26.62 7.37 -38.81
C LYS A 22 -27.85 7.76 -39.64
N ALA A 23 -27.80 7.54 -40.96
CA ALA A 23 -28.91 7.79 -41.88
C ALA A 23 -29.44 6.47 -42.45
N VAL A 24 -30.75 6.33 -42.56
CA VAL A 24 -31.39 5.15 -43.15
C VAL A 24 -32.00 5.51 -44.51
N ASN A 25 -31.53 4.84 -45.54
CA ASN A 25 -32.14 4.93 -46.87
C ASN A 25 -33.11 3.76 -47.05
N TRP A 26 -34.41 4.06 -47.02
CA TRP A 26 -35.51 3.09 -47.16
C TRP A 26 -35.78 2.68 -48.61
N HIS A 27 -35.09 3.33 -49.59
CA HIS A 27 -35.24 3.00 -51.00
C HIS A 27 -34.28 1.91 -51.43
N HIS A 28 -34.67 1.13 -52.42
CA HIS A 28 -33.84 0.06 -52.99
C HIS A 28 -32.71 0.56 -53.91
N LYS A 29 -32.58 1.88 -54.11
CA LYS A 29 -31.56 2.50 -54.95
C LYS A 29 -30.64 3.42 -54.18
N LYS A 30 -29.41 3.60 -54.68
CA LYS A 30 -28.50 4.62 -54.13
C LYS A 30 -29.09 6.01 -54.35
N ARG A 31 -28.93 6.88 -53.33
CA ARG A 31 -29.44 8.26 -53.34
C ARG A 31 -28.31 9.24 -53.08
N PRO A 32 -28.01 10.17 -54.01
CA PRO A 32 -27.11 11.27 -53.74
C PRO A 32 -27.81 12.29 -52.84
N VAL A 33 -27.12 12.69 -51.75
CA VAL A 33 -27.64 13.65 -50.78
C VAL A 33 -26.55 14.67 -50.43
N GLU A 34 -27.01 15.83 -50.00
CA GLU A 34 -26.14 16.84 -49.39
C GLU A 34 -26.44 16.91 -47.89
N LEU A 35 -25.39 16.78 -47.09
CA LEU A 35 -25.45 16.91 -45.64
C LEU A 35 -24.97 18.32 -45.26
N GLN A 36 -25.79 19.05 -44.53
CA GLN A 36 -25.45 20.36 -43.97
C GLN A 36 -25.57 20.32 -42.45
N VAL A 37 -24.53 20.76 -41.75
CA VAL A 37 -24.50 20.89 -40.27
C VAL A 37 -24.42 22.40 -39.97
N GLY A 38 -25.44 22.92 -39.28
CA GLY A 38 -25.52 24.36 -38.98
C GLY A 38 -25.46 25.23 -40.24
N ASN A 39 -24.63 26.27 -40.18
CA ASN A 39 -24.38 27.18 -41.30
C ASN A 39 -23.10 26.83 -42.07
N PHE A 40 -22.50 25.66 -41.80
CA PHE A 40 -21.27 25.25 -42.49
C PHE A 40 -21.59 24.77 -43.94
N PRO A 41 -20.58 24.80 -44.84
CA PRO A 41 -20.76 24.34 -46.21
C PRO A 41 -21.29 22.90 -46.27
N PRO A 42 -22.27 22.60 -47.17
CA PRO A 42 -22.79 21.24 -47.31
C PRO A 42 -21.73 20.31 -47.94
N GLU A 43 -21.76 19.05 -47.52
CA GLU A 43 -20.96 17.96 -48.10
C GLU A 43 -21.84 16.96 -48.83
N ARG A 44 -21.31 16.35 -49.91
CA ARG A 44 -22.04 15.40 -50.75
C ARG A 44 -21.74 13.97 -50.37
N TYR A 45 -22.81 13.17 -50.21
CA TYR A 45 -22.75 11.75 -49.90
C TYR A 45 -23.64 10.95 -50.82
N VAL A 46 -23.39 9.65 -50.92
CA VAL A 46 -24.27 8.72 -51.63
C VAL A 46 -24.76 7.68 -50.61
N LEU A 47 -26.04 7.77 -50.25
CA LEU A 47 -26.64 6.78 -49.37
C LEU A 47 -26.95 5.49 -50.12
N THR A 48 -26.39 4.38 -49.64
CA THR A 48 -26.77 3.03 -50.08
C THR A 48 -28.07 2.58 -49.41
N PRO A 49 -28.85 1.62 -50.00
CA PRO A 49 -29.99 1.05 -49.31
C PRO A 49 -29.64 0.56 -47.89
N GLY A 50 -30.50 0.82 -46.91
CA GLY A 50 -30.31 0.44 -45.52
C GLY A 50 -29.58 1.51 -44.72
N ILE A 51 -28.81 1.09 -43.70
CA ILE A 51 -28.12 1.94 -42.74
C ILE A 51 -26.81 2.48 -43.34
N ASN A 52 -26.63 3.80 -43.25
CA ASN A 52 -25.43 4.51 -43.65
C ASN A 52 -24.84 5.25 -42.44
N ASN A 53 -23.60 5.00 -42.13
CA ASN A 53 -22.85 5.76 -41.14
C ASN A 53 -22.06 6.85 -41.89
N ILE A 54 -22.39 8.10 -41.62
CA ILE A 54 -21.77 9.27 -42.22
C ILE A 54 -20.94 9.95 -41.13
N GLU A 55 -19.71 10.29 -41.47
CA GLU A 55 -18.82 11.06 -40.61
C GLU A 55 -18.41 12.35 -41.31
N THR A 56 -18.67 13.49 -40.67
CA THR A 56 -18.22 14.81 -41.10
C THR A 56 -17.60 15.54 -39.90
N SER A 57 -17.16 16.79 -40.09
CA SER A 57 -16.65 17.60 -39.00
C SER A 57 -16.97 19.07 -39.16
N ILE A 58 -17.20 19.75 -38.05
CA ILE A 58 -17.35 21.20 -38.00
C ILE A 58 -16.11 21.85 -37.32
N PRO A 59 -15.85 23.15 -37.50
CA PRO A 59 -14.92 23.88 -36.64
C PRO A 59 -15.27 23.68 -35.16
N GLU A 60 -14.28 23.66 -34.25
CA GLU A 60 -14.56 23.55 -32.82
C GLU A 60 -15.52 24.63 -32.36
N VAL A 61 -16.47 24.30 -31.50
CA VAL A 61 -17.34 25.29 -30.88
C VAL A 61 -16.76 25.77 -29.57
N THR A 62 -16.90 27.06 -29.28
CA THR A 62 -16.36 27.69 -28.07
C THR A 62 -17.41 27.89 -26.96
N ALA A 63 -18.69 27.70 -27.30
CA ALA A 63 -19.82 27.73 -26.38
C ALA A 63 -20.86 26.69 -26.80
N PRO A 64 -21.68 26.16 -25.87
CA PRO A 64 -22.76 25.27 -26.22
C PRO A 64 -23.75 25.95 -27.19
N CYS A 65 -24.08 25.26 -28.28
CA CYS A 65 -25.03 25.76 -29.26
C CYS A 65 -25.84 24.61 -29.87
N GLU A 66 -27.08 24.92 -30.32
CA GLU A 66 -27.89 23.98 -31.09
C GLU A 66 -27.61 24.17 -32.58
N LEU A 67 -27.29 23.08 -33.25
CA LEU A 67 -27.02 23.08 -34.69
C LEU A 67 -28.00 22.18 -35.42
N PRO A 68 -28.67 22.69 -36.45
CA PRO A 68 -29.49 21.85 -37.33
C PRO A 68 -28.58 20.97 -38.20
N ILE A 69 -28.92 19.69 -38.26
CA ILE A 69 -28.31 18.72 -39.19
C ILE A 69 -29.39 18.42 -40.23
N ILE A 70 -29.13 18.82 -41.48
CA ILE A 70 -30.09 18.77 -42.57
C ILE A 70 -29.56 17.86 -43.67
N LEU A 71 -30.32 16.86 -44.04
CA LEU A 71 -30.10 16.05 -45.22
C LEU A 71 -30.96 16.56 -46.35
N LYS A 72 -30.33 16.91 -47.48
CA LYS A 72 -31.04 17.40 -48.67
C LYS A 72 -30.87 16.46 -49.84
N GLU A 73 -31.94 16.30 -50.64
CA GLU A 73 -31.90 15.60 -51.92
C GLU A 73 -32.42 16.54 -52.99
N GLN A 74 -31.69 16.74 -54.08
CA GLN A 74 -32.03 17.69 -55.15
C GLN A 74 -32.42 19.07 -54.61
N GLY A 75 -31.71 19.57 -53.60
CA GLY A 75 -31.92 20.86 -52.96
C GLY A 75 -33.07 20.93 -51.93
N LYS A 76 -33.89 19.87 -51.80
CA LYS A 76 -35.01 19.82 -50.85
C LYS A 76 -34.59 19.06 -49.58
N ALA A 77 -34.91 19.59 -48.39
CA ALA A 77 -34.66 18.89 -47.12
C ALA A 77 -35.55 17.63 -47.04
N VAL A 78 -34.89 16.48 -46.87
CA VAL A 78 -35.56 15.17 -46.67
C VAL A 78 -35.48 14.72 -45.20
N SER A 79 -34.59 15.27 -44.43
CA SER A 79 -34.50 15.07 -42.96
C SER A 79 -33.86 16.29 -42.30
N LYS A 80 -34.36 16.66 -41.13
CA LYS A 80 -33.80 17.72 -40.28
C LYS A 80 -33.90 17.31 -38.82
N ILE A 81 -32.82 17.41 -38.11
CA ILE A 81 -32.76 17.24 -36.65
C ILE A 81 -31.94 18.38 -36.06
N ASN A 82 -32.19 18.73 -34.82
CA ASN A 82 -31.33 19.66 -34.07
C ASN A 82 -30.53 18.87 -33.03
N GLU A 83 -29.26 19.16 -32.96
CA GLU A 83 -28.36 18.53 -32.02
C GLU A 83 -27.53 19.59 -31.25
N LYS A 84 -27.30 19.34 -29.99
CA LYS A 84 -26.51 20.22 -29.14
C LYS A 84 -25.02 19.93 -29.31
N ALA A 85 -24.29 20.89 -29.87
CA ALA A 85 -22.84 20.87 -29.88
C ALA A 85 -22.30 21.53 -28.58
N THR A 86 -21.34 20.91 -27.95
CA THR A 86 -20.66 21.42 -26.74
C THR A 86 -19.17 21.55 -26.99
N PRO A 87 -18.51 22.56 -26.39
CA PRO A 87 -17.05 22.65 -26.42
C PRO A 87 -16.40 21.38 -25.91
N VAL A 88 -15.40 20.90 -26.65
CA VAL A 88 -14.61 19.73 -26.22
C VAL A 88 -13.51 20.19 -25.27
N LYS A 89 -13.45 19.61 -24.09
CA LYS A 89 -12.38 19.87 -23.12
C LYS A 89 -11.05 19.32 -23.68
N LYS A 90 -10.02 20.16 -23.63
CA LYS A 90 -8.69 19.85 -24.21
C LYS A 90 -7.87 19.02 -23.22
N TRP A 91 -8.25 17.79 -23.04
CA TRP A 91 -7.60 16.84 -22.14
C TRP A 91 -6.21 16.45 -22.59
N THR A 92 -5.29 16.33 -21.60
CA THR A 92 -4.07 15.53 -21.74
C THR A 92 -4.12 14.36 -20.77
N VAL A 93 -4.01 13.15 -21.29
CA VAL A 93 -3.98 11.91 -20.50
C VAL A 93 -2.53 11.47 -20.39
N TYR A 94 -2.00 11.51 -19.19
CA TYR A 94 -0.65 11.03 -18.85
C TYR A 94 -0.75 9.53 -18.54
N LEU A 95 -0.23 8.72 -19.43
CA LEU A 95 -0.19 7.27 -19.30
C LEU A 95 1.09 6.88 -18.58
N VAL A 96 0.96 6.45 -17.34
CA VAL A 96 2.07 6.09 -16.46
C VAL A 96 2.21 4.58 -16.42
N GLN A 97 3.15 4.06 -17.23
CA GLN A 97 3.47 2.64 -17.18
C GLN A 97 4.32 2.35 -15.94
N HIS A 98 3.93 1.29 -15.22
CA HIS A 98 4.68 0.76 -14.10
C HIS A 98 4.63 -0.77 -14.14
N THR A 99 5.28 -1.42 -13.18
CA THR A 99 5.09 -2.83 -12.88
C THR A 99 4.60 -2.91 -11.45
N HIS A 100 3.35 -3.36 -11.24
CA HIS A 100 2.89 -3.62 -9.88
C HIS A 100 3.75 -4.73 -9.27
N THR A 101 4.28 -4.45 -8.07
CA THR A 101 5.25 -5.30 -7.41
C THR A 101 4.61 -6.01 -6.23
N ASP A 102 4.31 -7.29 -6.42
CA ASP A 102 4.02 -8.24 -5.34
C ASP A 102 5.28 -9.04 -5.03
N ILE A 103 5.69 -9.08 -3.77
CA ILE A 103 6.77 -10.00 -3.37
C ILE A 103 6.12 -11.31 -2.96
N GLY A 104 5.85 -12.12 -3.99
CA GLY A 104 5.01 -13.28 -3.99
C GLY A 104 3.82 -13.13 -4.94
N TYR A 105 2.64 -13.60 -4.54
CA TYR A 105 1.33 -13.65 -5.19
C TYR A 105 1.32 -14.48 -6.48
N THR A 106 1.95 -14.00 -7.56
CA THR A 106 2.00 -14.71 -8.85
C THR A 106 2.97 -15.90 -8.84
N LYS A 107 4.05 -15.80 -8.05
CA LYS A 107 5.14 -16.79 -7.93
C LYS A 107 5.72 -16.75 -6.52
N PRO A 108 6.55 -17.74 -6.12
CA PRO A 108 7.32 -17.67 -4.89
C PRO A 108 8.15 -16.40 -4.77
N GLN A 109 8.27 -15.86 -3.56
CA GLN A 109 8.94 -14.59 -3.26
C GLN A 109 10.39 -14.56 -3.79
N THR A 110 11.08 -15.69 -3.71
CA THR A 110 12.47 -15.84 -4.19
C THR A 110 12.64 -15.72 -5.70
N GLU A 111 11.58 -15.87 -6.49
CA GLU A 111 11.61 -15.74 -7.94
C GLU A 111 11.40 -14.31 -8.44
N ILE A 112 10.71 -13.48 -7.66
CA ILE A 112 10.26 -12.15 -8.07
C ILE A 112 11.42 -11.21 -8.39
N LEU A 113 12.48 -11.19 -7.57
CA LEU A 113 13.61 -10.30 -7.78
C LEU A 113 14.25 -10.46 -9.17
N SER A 114 14.48 -11.70 -9.58
CA SER A 114 15.16 -11.97 -10.86
C SER A 114 14.37 -11.47 -12.08
N GLU A 115 13.04 -11.44 -11.97
CA GLU A 115 12.17 -10.90 -13.01
C GLU A 115 12.24 -9.37 -13.04
N HIS A 116 12.10 -8.72 -11.87
CA HIS A 116 12.15 -7.27 -11.79
C HIS A 116 13.51 -6.69 -12.22
N LEU A 117 14.61 -7.38 -11.95
CA LEU A 117 15.92 -6.99 -12.49
C LEU A 117 15.93 -7.01 -14.03
N ARG A 118 15.32 -8.02 -14.67
CA ARG A 118 15.17 -8.07 -16.13
C ARG A 118 14.22 -7.00 -16.66
N TYR A 119 13.21 -6.63 -15.92
CA TYR A 119 12.26 -5.58 -16.32
C TYR A 119 12.94 -4.21 -16.40
N ILE A 120 13.90 -3.93 -15.52
CA ILE A 120 14.76 -2.74 -15.63
C ILE A 120 15.61 -2.80 -16.92
N ASP A 121 16.18 -3.98 -17.25
CA ASP A 121 16.92 -4.16 -18.50
C ASP A 121 16.01 -3.90 -19.72
N TYR A 122 14.77 -4.41 -19.74
CA TYR A 122 13.78 -4.15 -20.79
C TYR A 122 13.40 -2.67 -20.89
N ALA A 123 13.19 -2.00 -19.75
CA ALA A 123 12.86 -0.58 -19.75
C ALA A 123 13.98 0.26 -20.39
N ILE A 124 15.25 -0.06 -20.10
CA ILE A 124 16.41 0.59 -20.74
C ILE A 124 16.41 0.34 -22.26
N GLU A 125 16.14 -0.88 -22.68
CA GLU A 125 16.07 -1.26 -24.10
C GLU A 125 14.94 -0.52 -24.82
N TYR A 126 13.76 -0.41 -24.21
CA TYR A 126 12.60 0.27 -24.80
C TYR A 126 12.80 1.79 -24.88
N CYS A 127 13.51 2.38 -23.93
CA CYS A 127 13.96 3.77 -24.05
C CYS A 127 14.85 4.00 -25.29
N GLU A 128 15.76 3.06 -25.60
CA GLU A 128 16.62 3.15 -26.78
C GLU A 128 15.84 2.92 -28.07
N GLN A 129 14.93 1.94 -28.11
CA GLN A 129 14.11 1.62 -29.29
C GLN A 129 13.18 2.77 -29.69
N THR A 130 12.72 3.58 -28.72
CA THR A 130 11.79 4.69 -28.96
C THR A 130 12.45 6.06 -29.03
N LYS A 131 13.79 6.14 -29.05
CA LYS A 131 14.53 7.41 -29.02
C LYS A 131 14.14 8.40 -30.13
N ASP A 132 13.77 7.88 -31.31
CA ASP A 132 13.38 8.66 -32.47
C ASP A 132 11.86 8.93 -32.56
N TYR A 133 11.05 8.49 -31.57
CA TYR A 133 9.64 8.79 -31.53
C TYR A 133 9.42 10.25 -31.11
N THR A 134 8.23 10.77 -31.39
CA THR A 134 7.80 12.07 -30.82
C THR A 134 7.86 12.02 -29.30
N ASP A 135 8.08 13.14 -28.66
CA ASP A 135 8.28 13.19 -27.20
C ASP A 135 7.11 12.57 -26.41
N ASP A 136 5.88 12.77 -26.91
CA ASP A 136 4.67 12.21 -26.29
C ASP A 136 4.63 10.66 -26.33
N ALA A 137 5.28 10.06 -27.32
CA ALA A 137 5.24 8.61 -27.58
C ALA A 137 6.55 7.88 -27.25
N LYS A 138 7.56 8.57 -26.73
CA LYS A 138 8.76 7.91 -26.20
C LYS A 138 8.40 7.05 -25.01
N PHE A 139 9.03 5.88 -24.92
CA PHE A 139 8.83 5.01 -23.76
C PHE A 139 9.25 5.73 -22.47
N ARG A 140 8.37 5.67 -21.47
CA ARG A 140 8.61 6.10 -20.10
C ARG A 140 8.08 5.06 -19.14
N TRP A 141 8.76 4.89 -18.03
CA TRP A 141 8.41 3.90 -17.03
C TRP A 141 8.73 4.39 -15.63
N THR A 142 7.80 4.20 -14.71
CA THR A 142 8.00 4.47 -13.29
C THR A 142 8.25 3.14 -12.59
N CYS A 143 9.47 2.92 -12.08
CA CYS A 143 9.78 1.78 -11.24
C CYS A 143 9.11 1.99 -9.88
N GLU A 144 8.10 1.17 -9.59
CA GLU A 144 7.26 1.29 -8.40
C GLU A 144 8.01 1.00 -7.12
N SER A 145 8.93 0.03 -7.16
CA SER A 145 9.64 -0.50 -5.99
C SER A 145 11.10 -0.07 -5.99
N ALA A 146 11.54 0.61 -4.94
CA ALA A 146 12.94 0.94 -4.71
C ALA A 146 13.81 -0.31 -4.53
N TRP A 147 13.27 -1.39 -3.96
CA TRP A 147 13.94 -2.67 -3.77
C TRP A 147 14.55 -3.22 -5.05
N ALA A 148 13.80 -3.29 -6.12
CA ALA A 148 14.29 -3.80 -7.40
C ALA A 148 15.49 -2.97 -7.93
N VAL A 149 15.44 -1.64 -7.76
CA VAL A 149 16.54 -0.75 -8.20
C VAL A 149 17.74 -0.86 -7.27
N ASP A 150 17.55 -0.95 -5.97
CA ASP A 150 18.64 -1.14 -5.00
C ASP A 150 19.41 -2.43 -5.29
N GLU A 151 18.68 -3.52 -5.53
CA GLU A 151 19.27 -4.80 -5.93
C GLU A 151 19.89 -4.76 -7.34
N TYR A 152 19.32 -3.98 -8.26
CA TYR A 152 19.90 -3.77 -9.60
C TYR A 152 21.28 -3.10 -9.51
N LEU A 153 21.40 -2.06 -8.68
CA LEU A 153 22.68 -1.36 -8.48
C LEU A 153 23.76 -2.27 -7.88
N LYS A 154 23.39 -3.26 -7.07
CA LYS A 154 24.29 -4.24 -6.47
C LYS A 154 24.66 -5.40 -7.41
N ASN A 155 23.73 -5.82 -8.25
CA ASN A 155 23.82 -7.09 -8.98
C ASN A 155 24.08 -6.94 -10.49
N ARG A 156 24.05 -5.72 -11.07
CA ARG A 156 24.29 -5.51 -12.50
C ARG A 156 25.66 -4.91 -12.77
N PRO A 157 26.25 -5.24 -13.95
CA PRO A 157 27.50 -4.61 -14.38
C PRO A 157 27.38 -3.09 -14.46
N GLU A 158 28.48 -2.38 -14.17
CA GLU A 158 28.52 -0.92 -14.14
C GLU A 158 28.01 -0.28 -15.44
N GLU A 159 28.27 -0.90 -16.59
CA GLU A 159 27.75 -0.44 -17.89
C GLU A 159 26.22 -0.34 -17.89
N GLN A 160 25.51 -1.36 -17.36
CA GLN A 160 24.05 -1.38 -17.30
C GLN A 160 23.53 -0.37 -16.29
N VAL A 161 24.18 -0.26 -15.12
CA VAL A 161 23.88 0.77 -14.13
C VAL A 161 24.00 2.18 -14.72
N ASN A 162 25.04 2.43 -15.52
CA ASN A 162 25.24 3.72 -16.18
C ASN A 162 24.17 3.99 -17.26
N LYS A 163 23.67 2.96 -17.96
CA LYS A 163 22.53 3.10 -18.88
C LYS A 163 21.24 3.46 -18.13
N LEU A 164 20.97 2.80 -17.01
CA LEU A 164 19.84 3.13 -16.14
C LEU A 164 19.90 4.61 -15.71
N LYS A 165 21.03 5.04 -15.14
CA LYS A 165 21.24 6.45 -14.73
C LYS A 165 21.05 7.44 -15.89
N LYS A 166 21.51 7.10 -17.10
CA LYS A 166 21.31 7.92 -18.30
C LYS A 166 19.84 8.16 -18.58
N TYR A 167 18.99 7.12 -18.49
CA TYR A 167 17.56 7.26 -18.80
C TYR A 167 16.77 7.87 -17.66
N ILE A 168 17.22 7.72 -16.40
CA ILE A 168 16.71 8.48 -15.26
C ILE A 168 17.00 9.97 -15.45
N ALA A 169 18.23 10.34 -15.80
CA ALA A 169 18.60 11.74 -16.06
C ALA A 169 17.83 12.37 -17.23
N LYS A 170 17.37 11.56 -18.19
CA LYS A 170 16.51 12.01 -19.30
C LYS A 170 15.03 12.10 -18.93
N GLY A 171 14.63 11.70 -17.72
CA GLY A 171 13.23 11.65 -17.29
C GLY A 171 12.39 10.58 -17.99
N GLN A 172 13.03 9.54 -18.56
CA GLN A 172 12.34 8.42 -19.19
C GLN A 172 12.12 7.24 -18.24
N ILE A 173 12.98 7.08 -17.26
CA ILE A 173 12.80 6.12 -16.16
C ILE A 173 12.76 6.93 -14.86
N GLU A 174 11.78 6.64 -14.02
CA GLU A 174 11.65 7.20 -12.69
C GLU A 174 11.73 6.08 -11.66
N VAL A 175 12.28 6.38 -10.48
CA VAL A 175 12.38 5.43 -9.37
C VAL A 175 11.61 5.98 -8.19
N ALA A 176 10.58 5.26 -7.77
CA ALA A 176 9.85 5.57 -6.56
C ALA A 176 10.72 5.28 -5.32
N SER A 177 10.43 5.97 -4.23
CA SER A 177 11.24 5.96 -3.01
C SER A 177 10.82 4.90 -1.99
N MET A 178 9.59 4.39 -2.08
CA MET A 178 9.13 3.31 -1.21
C MET A 178 9.86 2.01 -1.57
N TYR A 179 10.35 1.29 -0.54
CA TYR A 179 11.10 0.06 -0.78
C TYR A 179 10.27 -0.95 -1.57
N PHE A 180 9.03 -1.14 -1.15
CA PHE A 180 7.94 -1.85 -1.83
C PHE A 180 6.59 -1.37 -1.29
N ASN A 181 5.48 -1.93 -1.78
CA ASN A 181 4.17 -1.70 -1.19
C ASN A 181 4.10 -2.40 0.17
N MET A 182 3.60 -1.73 1.19
CA MET A 182 3.60 -2.25 2.55
C MET A 182 2.22 -2.20 3.19
N SER A 183 1.98 -3.11 4.12
CA SER A 183 0.86 -3.05 5.04
C SER A 183 1.24 -2.28 6.31
N GLU A 184 0.26 -1.69 6.98
CA GLU A 184 0.44 -0.80 8.14
C GLU A 184 0.73 -1.57 9.45
N ILE A 185 1.61 -2.57 9.39
CA ILE A 185 2.14 -3.28 10.56
C ILE A 185 3.61 -2.95 10.85
N VAL A 186 4.20 -2.08 10.06
CA VAL A 186 5.57 -1.55 10.20
C VAL A 186 5.67 -0.62 11.41
N ASP A 187 6.80 -0.63 12.10
CA ASP A 187 7.14 0.36 13.12
C ASP A 187 8.12 1.44 12.60
N GLU A 188 8.37 2.47 13.42
CA GLU A 188 9.25 3.58 13.04
C GLU A 188 10.69 3.14 12.76
N SER A 189 11.23 2.19 13.52
CA SER A 189 12.60 1.72 13.36
C SER A 189 12.79 0.97 12.06
N SER A 190 11.86 0.05 11.73
CA SER A 190 11.85 -0.65 10.44
C SER A 190 11.61 0.31 9.28
N PHE A 191 10.80 1.35 9.49
CA PHE A 191 10.53 2.35 8.47
C PHE A 191 11.78 3.16 8.07
N LYS A 192 12.70 3.41 8.98
CA LYS A 192 14.03 4.00 8.65
C LYS A 192 14.80 3.13 7.66
N THR A 193 14.84 1.81 7.90
CA THR A 193 15.46 0.84 7.00
C THR A 193 14.74 0.80 5.65
N PHE A 194 13.43 0.84 5.65
CA PHE A 194 12.57 0.89 4.46
C PHE A 194 12.89 2.08 3.54
N LEU A 195 13.22 3.25 4.09
CA LEU A 195 13.56 4.45 3.32
C LEU A 195 15.06 4.66 3.11
N GLN A 196 15.91 3.79 3.65
CA GLN A 196 17.38 3.92 3.51
C GLN A 196 17.86 3.95 2.05
N PRO A 197 17.31 3.17 1.10
CA PRO A 197 17.73 3.22 -0.30
C PRO A 197 17.67 4.60 -0.94
N VAL A 198 16.78 5.49 -0.49
CA VAL A 198 16.68 6.87 -0.98
C VAL A 198 18.00 7.63 -0.84
N LYS A 199 18.73 7.42 0.27
CA LYS A 199 20.03 8.06 0.50
C LYS A 199 21.10 7.49 -0.43
N GLU A 200 21.08 6.18 -0.66
CA GLU A 200 22.01 5.52 -1.59
C GLU A 200 21.72 5.94 -3.03
N PHE A 201 20.47 6.01 -3.44
CA PHE A 201 20.07 6.49 -4.76
C PHE A 201 20.61 7.89 -5.06
N ARG A 202 20.56 8.79 -4.09
CA ARG A 202 21.11 10.15 -4.27
C ARG A 202 22.62 10.17 -4.44
N LYS A 203 23.36 9.29 -3.76
CA LYS A 203 24.80 9.12 -3.99
C LYS A 203 25.09 8.64 -5.41
N HIS A 204 24.17 7.89 -5.98
CA HIS A 204 24.24 7.42 -7.38
C HIS A 204 23.66 8.40 -8.40
N GLY A 205 23.21 9.60 -7.99
CA GLY A 205 22.60 10.61 -8.87
C GLY A 205 21.17 10.29 -9.29
N ILE A 206 20.47 9.41 -8.55
CA ILE A 206 19.05 9.08 -8.73
C ILE A 206 18.24 9.97 -7.79
N PRO A 207 17.35 10.86 -8.30
CA PRO A 207 16.67 11.87 -7.47
C PRO A 207 15.74 11.28 -6.41
N SER A 208 14.95 10.26 -6.78
CA SER A 208 13.95 9.59 -5.91
C SER A 208 13.10 10.59 -5.12
N THR A 209 12.25 11.34 -5.85
CA THR A 209 11.41 12.42 -5.29
C THR A 209 9.94 12.05 -5.21
N LEU A 210 9.57 10.86 -5.68
CA LEU A 210 8.23 10.30 -5.70
C LEU A 210 8.16 9.14 -4.71
N ALA A 211 7.16 9.12 -3.84
CA ALA A 211 6.69 7.91 -3.16
C ALA A 211 5.50 7.33 -3.93
N MET A 212 5.45 6.00 -4.04
CA MET A 212 4.34 5.30 -4.69
C MET A 212 3.90 4.14 -3.82
N GLN A 213 2.59 4.02 -3.60
CA GLN A 213 1.97 2.91 -2.90
C GLN A 213 0.78 2.46 -3.75
N ASN A 214 0.82 1.25 -4.25
CA ASN A 214 -0.24 0.69 -5.09
C ASN A 214 -0.88 -0.51 -4.40
N ASP A 215 -2.07 -0.87 -4.84
CA ASP A 215 -2.89 -1.95 -4.32
C ASP A 215 -3.50 -1.63 -2.94
N VAL A 216 -2.70 -1.22 -1.99
CA VAL A 216 -3.08 -0.86 -0.63
C VAL A 216 -3.90 0.43 -0.60
N ASN A 217 -5.02 0.43 0.11
CA ASN A 217 -6.02 1.51 0.07
C ASN A 217 -5.78 2.63 1.09
N GLY A 218 -4.65 2.63 1.74
CA GLY A 218 -4.28 3.66 2.70
C GLY A 218 -2.81 3.62 3.06
N ILE A 219 -2.41 4.53 3.92
CA ILE A 219 -1.02 4.67 4.37
C ILE A 219 -0.99 5.41 5.71
N ALA A 220 -0.07 5.06 6.60
CA ALA A 220 0.04 5.67 7.91
C ALA A 220 0.25 7.19 7.82
N TRP A 221 -0.53 7.93 8.58
CA TRP A 221 -0.52 9.39 8.52
C TRP A 221 0.84 10.02 8.86
N CYS A 222 1.62 9.37 9.72
CA CYS A 222 2.98 9.82 10.05
C CYS A 222 3.94 9.84 8.85
N LEU A 223 3.66 9.09 7.78
CA LEU A 223 4.47 9.11 6.56
C LEU A 223 4.49 10.48 5.89
N ALA A 224 3.42 11.24 6.01
CA ALA A 224 3.38 12.62 5.55
C ALA A 224 4.36 13.54 6.30
N ASP A 225 4.91 13.13 7.44
CA ASP A 225 6.03 13.81 8.11
C ASP A 225 7.39 13.34 7.56
N TYR A 226 7.58 12.04 7.41
CA TYR A 226 8.88 11.46 7.05
C TYR A 226 9.26 11.66 5.59
N LEU A 227 8.30 11.54 4.68
CA LEU A 227 8.56 11.66 3.25
C LEU A 227 9.12 13.04 2.86
N PRO A 228 8.52 14.18 3.28
CA PRO A 228 9.08 15.50 3.01
C PRO A 228 10.45 15.74 3.66
N ASP A 229 10.71 15.20 4.85
CA ASP A 229 12.00 15.31 5.53
C ASP A 229 13.13 14.64 4.74
N LEU A 230 12.79 13.63 3.96
CA LEU A 230 13.70 13.00 3.00
C LEU A 230 13.72 13.70 1.64
N GLY A 231 13.04 14.84 1.47
CA GLY A 231 12.96 15.57 0.21
C GLY A 231 12.13 14.88 -0.85
N ILE A 232 11.24 13.98 -0.46
CA ILE A 232 10.23 13.38 -1.33
C ILE A 232 9.11 14.42 -1.50
N LYS A 233 8.77 14.74 -2.74
CA LYS A 233 7.84 15.82 -3.09
C LYS A 233 6.42 15.32 -3.31
N TYR A 234 6.29 14.09 -3.78
CA TYR A 234 5.06 13.53 -4.31
C TYR A 234 4.75 12.18 -3.69
N LEU A 235 3.46 11.94 -3.45
CA LEU A 235 2.92 10.64 -3.11
C LEU A 235 1.87 10.26 -4.15
N TRP A 236 2.00 9.08 -4.74
CA TRP A 236 1.05 8.51 -5.68
C TRP A 236 0.42 7.25 -5.09
N MET A 237 -0.91 7.20 -5.05
CA MET A 237 -1.68 6.07 -4.53
C MET A 237 -2.55 5.49 -5.63
N GLY A 238 -2.22 4.28 -6.10
CA GLY A 238 -3.02 3.52 -7.07
C GLY A 238 -3.76 2.38 -6.36
N GLU A 239 -5.01 2.61 -5.96
CA GLU A 239 -5.75 1.79 -5.01
C GLU A 239 -6.50 0.62 -5.65
N HIS A 240 -6.72 -0.43 -4.87
CA HIS A 240 -7.54 -1.59 -5.27
C HIS A 240 -8.98 -1.42 -4.79
N HIS A 241 -9.84 -0.93 -5.67
CA HIS A 241 -11.21 -0.52 -5.34
C HIS A 241 -12.14 -1.66 -4.90
N TYR A 242 -11.80 -2.91 -5.17
CA TYR A 242 -12.67 -4.05 -4.89
C TYR A 242 -12.60 -4.54 -3.45
N LYS A 243 -11.56 -4.18 -2.71
CA LYS A 243 -11.28 -4.72 -1.39
C LYS A 243 -11.91 -3.89 -0.27
N SER A 244 -11.93 -2.57 -0.43
CA SER A 244 -12.52 -1.67 0.57
C SER A 244 -12.95 -0.34 -0.05
N GLN A 245 -13.52 0.53 0.78
CA GLN A 245 -13.81 1.90 0.38
C GLN A 245 -12.51 2.68 0.21
N VAL A 246 -12.48 3.53 -0.81
CA VAL A 246 -11.38 4.46 -1.07
C VAL A 246 -11.85 5.89 -0.84
N PRO A 247 -10.97 6.81 -0.41
CA PRO A 247 -11.34 8.21 -0.26
C PRO A 247 -11.58 8.84 -1.63
N PHE A 248 -12.52 9.77 -1.68
CA PHE A 248 -12.95 10.46 -2.89
C PHE A 248 -13.65 9.54 -3.91
N ASN A 249 -14.53 10.12 -4.71
CA ASN A 249 -15.30 9.42 -5.75
C ASN A 249 -14.73 9.56 -7.16
N MET A 250 -13.54 10.16 -7.28
CA MET A 250 -12.77 10.37 -8.51
C MET A 250 -11.30 10.56 -8.17
N PRO A 251 -10.36 10.41 -9.13
CA PRO A 251 -8.95 10.73 -8.93
C PRO A 251 -8.80 12.16 -8.40
N THR A 252 -7.99 12.34 -7.37
CA THR A 252 -7.89 13.63 -6.68
C THR A 252 -6.44 13.98 -6.36
N VAL A 253 -6.02 15.18 -6.78
CA VAL A 253 -4.74 15.76 -6.35
C VAL A 253 -5.00 16.70 -5.18
N PHE A 254 -4.24 16.56 -4.10
CA PHE A 254 -4.38 17.37 -2.89
C PHE A 254 -3.07 17.50 -2.13
N GLN A 255 -2.96 18.54 -1.31
CA GLN A 255 -1.91 18.65 -0.30
C GLN A 255 -2.35 17.83 0.92
N TRP A 256 -1.65 16.76 1.20
CA TRP A 256 -1.91 15.96 2.39
C TRP A 256 -1.06 16.50 3.55
N GLU A 257 -1.73 17.08 4.53
CA GLU A 257 -1.07 17.65 5.70
C GLU A 257 -0.84 16.57 6.76
N SER A 258 0.40 16.44 7.19
CA SER A 258 0.83 15.53 8.24
C SER A 258 0.28 15.90 9.62
N PRO A 259 0.42 15.02 10.64
CA PRO A 259 0.16 15.37 12.05
C PRO A 259 0.89 16.63 12.52
N SER A 260 2.13 16.87 12.06
CA SER A 260 2.90 18.09 12.40
C SER A 260 2.57 19.30 11.52
N GLY A 261 1.75 19.15 10.48
CA GLY A 261 1.36 20.22 9.56
C GLY A 261 2.26 20.36 8.32
N LYS A 262 3.14 19.40 8.05
CA LYS A 262 3.94 19.40 6.80
C LYS A 262 3.08 18.90 5.64
N PRO A 263 3.07 19.59 4.49
CA PRO A 263 2.32 19.13 3.33
C PRO A 263 3.16 18.24 2.43
N ILE A 264 2.52 17.22 1.83
CA ILE A 264 3.03 16.48 0.68
C ILE A 264 1.98 16.46 -0.42
N LEU A 265 2.38 16.77 -1.65
CA LEU A 265 1.46 16.68 -2.77
C LEU A 265 1.13 15.23 -3.07
N THR A 266 -0.13 14.88 -2.89
CA THR A 266 -0.62 13.52 -3.03
C THR A 266 -1.59 13.42 -4.20
N TYR A 267 -1.46 12.38 -4.99
CA TYR A 267 -2.44 11.98 -5.99
C TYR A 267 -3.06 10.64 -5.61
N ARG A 268 -4.32 10.68 -5.21
CA ARG A 268 -5.16 9.50 -5.15
C ARG A 268 -5.60 9.20 -6.58
N ALA A 269 -4.90 8.28 -7.22
CA ALA A 269 -5.21 7.80 -8.56
C ALA A 269 -6.37 6.79 -8.51
N ASP A 270 -6.90 6.43 -9.66
CA ASP A 270 -7.74 5.25 -9.77
C ASP A 270 -6.90 3.97 -9.69
N HIS A 271 -7.51 2.81 -9.85
CA HIS A 271 -6.85 1.52 -9.78
C HIS A 271 -5.58 1.50 -10.63
N TYR A 272 -4.50 0.93 -10.09
CA TYR A 272 -3.18 0.89 -10.74
C TYR A 272 -3.19 0.17 -12.12
N ASN A 273 -4.22 -0.61 -12.44
CA ASN A 273 -4.45 -1.22 -13.75
C ASN A 273 -5.56 -0.53 -14.59
N THR A 274 -5.93 0.73 -14.29
CA THR A 274 -7.02 1.42 -15.02
C THR A 274 -6.80 1.44 -16.52
N GLY A 275 -5.58 1.70 -16.98
CA GLY A 275 -5.26 1.66 -18.42
C GLY A 275 -5.39 0.26 -19.03
N ASN A 276 -5.11 -0.81 -18.27
CA ASN A 276 -5.32 -2.19 -18.72
C ASN A 276 -6.81 -2.50 -18.89
N PHE A 277 -7.68 -1.98 -18.00
CA PHE A 277 -9.13 -2.11 -18.20
C PHE A 277 -9.59 -1.48 -19.52
N TRP A 278 -8.84 -0.52 -20.07
CA TRP A 278 -9.12 0.06 -21.39
C TRP A 278 -8.50 -0.73 -22.54
N GLY A 279 -7.56 -1.64 -22.25
CA GLY A 279 -6.82 -2.44 -23.25
C GLY A 279 -5.65 -1.68 -23.88
N ILE A 280 -5.02 -0.76 -23.15
CA ILE A 280 -3.86 0.01 -23.64
C ILE A 280 -2.70 -0.92 -23.97
N GLU A 281 -2.46 -1.94 -23.16
CA GLU A 281 -1.42 -2.94 -23.35
C GLU A 281 -1.61 -3.81 -24.61
N GLN A 282 -2.82 -3.81 -25.19
CA GLN A 282 -3.11 -4.54 -26.44
C GLN A 282 -2.79 -3.71 -27.68
N GLY A 283 -2.61 -2.38 -27.53
CA GLY A 283 -2.33 -1.48 -28.65
C GLY A 283 -3.50 -1.27 -29.60
N ASP A 284 -4.73 -1.58 -29.18
CA ASP A 284 -5.94 -1.51 -30.00
C ASP A 284 -6.75 -0.25 -29.73
N ILE A 285 -6.63 0.74 -30.62
CA ILE A 285 -7.38 2.00 -30.52
C ILE A 285 -8.89 1.76 -30.48
N GLN A 286 -9.42 0.78 -31.22
CA GLN A 286 -10.87 0.54 -31.29
C GLN A 286 -11.42 0.07 -29.94
N LYS A 287 -10.65 -0.65 -29.16
CA LYS A 287 -10.98 -1.06 -27.80
C LYS A 287 -10.80 0.07 -26.78
N THR A 288 -9.72 0.81 -26.92
CA THR A 288 -9.34 1.88 -25.96
C THR A 288 -10.23 3.11 -26.10
N GLU A 289 -10.55 3.54 -27.33
CA GLU A 289 -11.29 4.78 -27.60
C GLU A 289 -12.60 4.90 -26.83
N PRO A 290 -13.56 3.97 -26.89
CA PRO A 290 -14.84 4.13 -26.22
C PRO A 290 -14.70 4.18 -24.69
N LYS A 291 -13.78 3.42 -24.11
CA LYS A 291 -13.57 3.35 -22.66
C LYS A 291 -12.90 4.62 -22.13
N LEU A 292 -11.86 5.09 -22.82
CA LEU A 292 -11.18 6.34 -22.49
C LEU A 292 -12.15 7.53 -22.57
N LEU A 293 -12.90 7.65 -23.66
CA LEU A 293 -13.83 8.76 -23.85
C LEU A 293 -14.98 8.73 -22.84
N HIS A 294 -15.46 7.55 -22.50
CA HIS A 294 -16.45 7.38 -21.42
C HIS A 294 -15.88 7.85 -20.08
N TYR A 295 -14.68 7.43 -19.74
CA TYR A 295 -14.01 7.82 -18.49
C TYR A 295 -13.83 9.35 -18.37
N LEU A 296 -13.34 10.00 -19.43
CA LEU A 296 -13.19 11.45 -19.44
C LEU A 296 -14.54 12.17 -19.32
N SER A 297 -15.59 11.66 -19.96
CA SER A 297 -16.95 12.21 -19.83
C SER A 297 -17.50 12.07 -18.41
N GLU A 298 -17.20 10.97 -17.71
CA GLU A 298 -17.56 10.80 -16.30
C GLU A 298 -16.80 11.78 -15.39
N LEU A 299 -15.52 12.02 -15.65
CA LEU A 299 -14.76 13.05 -14.93
C LEU A 299 -15.34 14.45 -15.14
N GLU A 300 -15.76 14.79 -16.37
CA GLU A 300 -16.43 16.06 -16.64
C GLU A 300 -17.77 16.17 -15.92
N ARG A 301 -18.55 15.09 -15.90
CA ARG A 301 -19.83 15.02 -15.16
C ARG A 301 -19.63 15.19 -13.64
N LYS A 302 -18.52 14.69 -13.11
CA LYS A 302 -18.12 14.84 -11.70
C LYS A 302 -17.42 16.17 -11.40
N HIS A 303 -17.34 17.08 -12.37
CA HIS A 303 -16.66 18.37 -12.24
C HIS A 303 -15.16 18.28 -11.89
N TYR A 304 -14.47 17.30 -12.46
CA TYR A 304 -13.01 17.17 -12.28
C TYR A 304 -12.30 18.47 -12.66
N PRO A 305 -11.50 19.07 -11.74
CA PRO A 305 -11.08 20.47 -11.87
C PRO A 305 -9.94 20.70 -12.86
N PHE A 306 -9.20 19.66 -13.25
CA PHE A 306 -8.01 19.78 -14.08
C PHE A 306 -8.29 19.42 -15.55
N ASP A 307 -7.40 19.87 -16.46
CA ASP A 307 -7.41 19.49 -17.88
C ASP A 307 -6.45 18.34 -18.19
N ALA A 308 -5.88 17.72 -17.16
CA ALA A 308 -5.01 16.57 -17.26
C ALA A 308 -5.37 15.52 -16.21
N VAL A 309 -5.13 14.25 -16.54
CA VAL A 309 -5.32 13.12 -15.63
C VAL A 309 -4.17 12.13 -15.80
N GLY A 310 -3.66 11.58 -14.68
CA GLY A 310 -2.66 10.52 -14.65
C GLY A 310 -3.35 9.16 -14.57
N ILE A 311 -2.98 8.24 -15.44
CA ILE A 311 -3.58 6.89 -15.52
C ILE A 311 -2.46 5.86 -15.49
N GLN A 312 -2.51 4.98 -14.49
CA GLN A 312 -1.58 3.87 -14.38
C GLN A 312 -2.01 2.67 -15.23
N TYR A 313 -1.02 1.91 -15.67
CA TYR A 313 -1.21 0.63 -16.33
C TYR A 313 0.10 -0.18 -16.30
N SER A 314 -0.02 -1.50 -16.33
CA SER A 314 1.08 -2.45 -16.45
C SER A 314 1.32 -2.84 -17.91
N GLY A 315 2.51 -3.28 -18.26
CA GLY A 315 2.85 -3.69 -19.64
C GLY A 315 2.00 -4.85 -20.16
N TYR A 316 1.49 -5.69 -19.24
CA TYR A 316 0.47 -6.71 -19.50
C TYR A 316 -0.57 -6.67 -18.39
N PHE A 317 -1.77 -7.19 -18.64
CA PHE A 317 -2.86 -7.20 -17.66
C PHE A 317 -2.66 -8.34 -16.64
N THR A 318 -1.62 -8.21 -15.86
CA THR A 318 -1.32 -9.08 -14.70
C THR A 318 -0.37 -8.35 -13.75
N ASP A 319 -0.36 -8.74 -12.50
CA ASP A 319 0.61 -8.26 -11.52
C ASP A 319 2.01 -8.84 -11.81
N ASN A 320 3.07 -8.22 -11.31
CA ASN A 320 4.45 -8.57 -11.62
C ASN A 320 4.74 -8.68 -13.13
N SER A 321 4.08 -7.86 -13.94
CA SER A 321 4.22 -7.94 -15.41
C SER A 321 5.46 -7.18 -15.90
N PRO A 322 6.12 -7.66 -16.97
CA PRO A 322 7.20 -6.89 -17.60
C PRO A 322 6.65 -5.61 -18.23
N PRO A 323 7.49 -4.57 -18.42
CA PRO A 323 7.13 -3.42 -19.22
C PRO A 323 6.90 -3.79 -20.68
N SER A 324 6.16 -2.94 -21.42
CA SER A 324 5.84 -3.14 -22.83
C SER A 324 6.04 -1.85 -23.63
N ILE A 325 6.37 -1.99 -24.91
CA ILE A 325 6.54 -0.87 -25.86
C ILE A 325 5.26 -0.63 -26.68
N ILE A 326 4.25 -1.48 -26.53
CA ILE A 326 3.05 -1.50 -27.39
C ILE A 326 2.29 -0.18 -27.31
N GLU A 327 2.16 0.39 -26.11
CA GLU A 327 1.47 1.66 -25.89
C GLU A 327 2.14 2.85 -26.60
N CYS A 328 3.45 2.83 -26.78
CA CYS A 328 4.15 3.89 -27.52
C CYS A 328 3.64 4.01 -28.96
N LYS A 329 3.30 2.89 -29.60
CA LYS A 329 2.68 2.85 -30.93
C LYS A 329 1.24 3.35 -30.89
N LEU A 330 0.47 2.89 -29.92
CA LEU A 330 -0.91 3.35 -29.71
C LEU A 330 -0.96 4.87 -29.51
N ILE A 331 -0.09 5.45 -28.67
CA ILE A 331 -0.02 6.89 -28.43
C ILE A 331 0.28 7.65 -29.72
N ARG A 332 1.23 7.16 -30.54
CA ARG A 332 1.56 7.78 -31.82
C ARG A 332 0.36 7.77 -32.76
N GLU A 333 -0.28 6.61 -32.98
CA GLU A 333 -1.43 6.47 -33.85
C GLU A 333 -2.63 7.29 -33.34
N TRP A 334 -2.84 7.34 -32.02
CA TRP A 334 -3.87 8.15 -31.40
C TRP A 334 -3.65 9.65 -31.67
N ASN A 335 -2.45 10.17 -31.42
CA ASN A 335 -2.14 11.59 -31.58
C ASN A 335 -2.05 12.02 -33.05
N GLU A 336 -1.84 11.09 -33.97
CA GLU A 336 -2.01 11.32 -35.42
C GLU A 336 -3.50 11.45 -35.80
N LYS A 337 -4.38 10.67 -35.17
CA LYS A 337 -5.82 10.68 -35.40
C LYS A 337 -6.54 11.83 -34.71
N TYR A 338 -6.19 12.11 -33.47
CA TYR A 338 -6.87 13.08 -32.59
C TYR A 338 -5.90 14.18 -32.14
N ALA A 339 -6.40 15.43 -32.16
CA ALA A 339 -5.72 16.55 -31.52
C ALA A 339 -5.97 16.55 -30.00
N TYR A 340 -7.22 16.19 -29.59
CA TYR A 340 -7.65 16.05 -28.21
C TYR A 340 -8.72 14.95 -28.09
N PRO A 341 -8.76 14.18 -26.96
CA PRO A 341 -7.74 14.17 -25.91
C PRO A 341 -6.37 13.80 -26.44
N LYS A 342 -5.32 14.42 -25.89
CA LYS A 342 -3.94 14.08 -26.21
C LYS A 342 -3.47 12.98 -25.26
N LEU A 343 -2.81 11.94 -25.79
CA LEU A 343 -2.16 10.92 -24.98
C LEU A 343 -0.66 11.20 -24.87
N ARG A 344 -0.09 10.90 -23.71
CA ARG A 344 1.33 11.05 -23.45
C ARG A 344 1.84 9.92 -22.57
N SER A 345 2.85 9.19 -23.03
CA SER A 345 3.65 8.32 -22.17
C SER A 345 4.41 9.20 -21.17
N ALA A 346 4.28 8.93 -19.89
CA ALA A 346 4.80 9.80 -18.84
C ALA A 346 5.33 9.02 -17.64
N THR A 347 6.20 9.64 -16.86
CA THR A 347 6.47 9.26 -15.48
C THR A 347 5.43 9.89 -14.55
N ALA A 348 5.27 9.32 -13.35
CA ALA A 348 4.30 9.84 -12.39
C ALA A 348 4.60 11.29 -11.95
N SER A 349 5.87 11.61 -11.71
CA SER A 349 6.26 12.99 -11.37
C SER A 349 6.01 13.97 -12.50
N GLU A 350 6.10 13.58 -13.76
CA GLU A 350 5.84 14.47 -14.90
C GLU A 350 4.39 15.00 -14.89
N PHE A 351 3.43 14.14 -14.57
CA PHE A 351 2.03 14.54 -14.37
C PHE A 351 1.87 15.51 -13.18
N LEU A 352 2.49 15.18 -12.04
CA LEU A 352 2.38 16.00 -10.82
C LEU A 352 3.08 17.35 -10.95
N ASP A 353 4.19 17.42 -11.67
CA ASP A 353 4.88 18.66 -12.04
C ASP A 353 3.97 19.56 -12.92
N TYR A 354 3.27 18.95 -13.89
CA TYR A 354 2.30 19.68 -14.72
C TYR A 354 1.17 20.27 -13.87
N ILE A 355 0.56 19.48 -13.00
CA ILE A 355 -0.52 19.91 -12.12
C ILE A 355 -0.03 21.01 -11.18
N THR A 356 1.13 20.84 -10.53
CA THR A 356 1.72 21.83 -9.63
C THR A 356 1.96 23.16 -10.34
N LYS A 357 2.57 23.12 -11.52
CA LYS A 357 2.89 24.33 -12.29
C LYS A 357 1.65 25.09 -12.74
N ARG A 358 0.58 24.37 -13.09
CA ARG A 358 -0.62 24.98 -13.68
C ARG A 358 -1.68 25.35 -12.66
N TYR A 359 -1.78 24.59 -11.57
CA TYR A 359 -2.89 24.68 -10.62
C TYR A 359 -2.47 24.82 -9.17
N GLY A 360 -1.17 25.00 -8.86
CA GLY A 360 -0.62 24.94 -7.51
C GLY A 360 -1.47 25.62 -6.43
N ASP A 361 -1.85 26.89 -6.66
CA ASP A 361 -2.67 27.66 -5.71
C ASP A 361 -4.13 27.19 -5.58
N LYS A 362 -4.57 26.30 -6.45
CA LYS A 362 -5.95 25.77 -6.48
C LYS A 362 -6.07 24.35 -5.95
N ILE A 363 -4.94 23.73 -5.58
CA ILE A 363 -4.92 22.37 -5.05
C ILE A 363 -5.44 22.41 -3.62
N PRO A 364 -6.51 21.65 -3.28
CA PRO A 364 -7.06 21.61 -1.93
C PRO A 364 -6.08 20.97 -0.95
N ALA A 365 -6.15 21.36 0.32
CA ALA A 365 -5.41 20.73 1.41
C ALA A 365 -6.35 19.95 2.31
N TYR A 366 -5.91 18.76 2.75
CA TYR A 366 -6.64 17.92 3.69
C TYR A 366 -5.71 17.46 4.81
N ARG A 367 -6.18 17.63 6.04
CA ARG A 367 -5.52 17.18 7.25
C ARG A 367 -6.36 16.07 7.90
N ALA A 368 -6.09 14.85 7.51
CA ALA A 368 -6.82 13.67 7.96
C ALA A 368 -5.97 12.41 7.84
N ALA A 369 -6.29 11.39 8.62
CA ALA A 369 -5.74 10.06 8.42
C ALA A 369 -6.16 9.50 7.05
N TYR A 370 -5.32 8.62 6.51
CA TYR A 370 -5.55 7.89 5.27
C TYR A 370 -5.44 6.39 5.58
N PRO A 371 -6.49 5.81 6.22
CA PRO A 371 -6.38 4.50 6.85
C PRO A 371 -6.18 3.38 5.82
N ASP A 372 -5.33 2.43 6.19
CA ASP A 372 -5.15 1.18 5.48
C ASP A 372 -6.24 0.15 5.88
N TRP A 373 -6.76 -0.55 4.87
CA TRP A 373 -7.71 -1.64 5.01
C TRP A 373 -7.13 -2.98 4.53
N TRP A 374 -5.85 -3.01 4.20
CA TRP A 374 -5.19 -4.14 3.55
C TRP A 374 -4.68 -5.22 4.51
N THR A 375 -4.67 -4.95 5.80
CA THR A 375 -4.09 -5.81 6.83
C THR A 375 -4.86 -7.12 7.09
N ASP A 376 -6.02 -7.32 6.48
CA ASP A 376 -6.86 -8.52 6.62
C ASP A 376 -6.14 -9.82 6.23
N GLY A 377 -5.26 -9.81 5.22
CA GLY A 377 -4.47 -10.96 4.78
C GLY A 377 -3.62 -11.56 5.89
N PHE A 378 -3.05 -10.72 6.75
CA PHE A 378 -2.23 -11.14 7.90
C PHE A 378 -3.02 -11.90 8.98
N GLY A 379 -4.35 -11.76 9.00
CA GLY A 379 -5.23 -12.55 9.86
C GLY A 379 -5.16 -14.04 9.56
N SER A 380 -4.83 -14.44 8.33
CA SER A 380 -4.62 -15.84 7.92
C SER A 380 -3.38 -16.46 8.58
N ALA A 381 -2.41 -15.65 9.01
CA ALA A 381 -1.17 -16.05 9.67
C ALA A 381 -1.05 -15.44 11.08
N ALA A 382 -2.10 -15.52 11.87
CA ALA A 382 -2.19 -14.86 13.17
C ALA A 382 -0.99 -15.13 14.08
N ARG A 383 -0.43 -16.35 14.04
CA ARG A 383 0.75 -16.75 14.83
C ARG A 383 2.01 -16.03 14.38
N GLU A 384 2.29 -16.02 13.08
CA GLU A 384 3.45 -15.37 12.47
C GLU A 384 3.34 -13.84 12.59
N THR A 385 2.15 -13.30 12.41
CA THR A 385 1.88 -11.87 12.61
C THR A 385 2.10 -11.45 14.07
N ALA A 386 1.63 -12.25 15.03
CA ALA A 386 1.90 -11.99 16.45
C ALA A 386 3.41 -12.06 16.77
N ALA A 387 4.13 -13.01 16.16
CA ALA A 387 5.58 -13.14 16.30
C ALA A 387 6.31 -11.94 15.70
N SER A 388 5.94 -11.50 14.49
CA SER A 388 6.49 -10.30 13.86
C SER A 388 6.24 -9.05 14.70
N ARG A 389 5.00 -8.80 15.12
CA ARG A 389 4.64 -7.64 15.96
C ARG A 389 5.40 -7.60 17.28
N LYS A 390 5.54 -8.77 17.94
CA LYS A 390 6.38 -8.88 19.14
C LYS A 390 7.83 -8.56 18.84
N THR A 391 8.37 -9.02 17.73
CA THR A 391 9.77 -8.81 17.33
C THR A 391 10.07 -7.34 17.08
N HIS A 392 9.17 -6.56 16.48
CA HIS A 392 9.31 -5.11 16.39
C HIS A 392 9.53 -4.46 17.77
N SER A 393 8.73 -4.86 18.76
CA SER A 393 8.88 -4.36 20.14
C SER A 393 10.17 -4.84 20.79
N ASP A 394 10.55 -6.10 20.58
CA ASP A 394 11.79 -6.68 21.10
C ASP A 394 13.03 -5.96 20.51
N MET A 395 12.98 -5.56 19.23
CA MET A 395 14.07 -4.79 18.60
C MET A 395 14.26 -3.42 19.26
N THR A 396 13.18 -2.72 19.61
CA THR A 396 13.28 -1.46 20.38
C THR A 396 14.02 -1.69 21.72
N ALA A 397 13.73 -2.80 22.40
CA ALA A 397 14.42 -3.15 23.63
C ALA A 397 15.90 -3.51 23.39
N VAL A 398 16.20 -4.25 22.34
CA VAL A 398 17.57 -4.63 21.97
C VAL A 398 18.42 -3.41 21.62
N GLU A 399 17.90 -2.50 20.79
CA GLU A 399 18.61 -1.26 20.45
C GLU A 399 18.82 -0.36 21.68
N GLY A 400 17.86 -0.34 22.61
CA GLY A 400 18.00 0.32 23.90
C GLY A 400 19.11 -0.29 24.75
N LEU A 401 19.20 -1.62 24.85
CA LEU A 401 20.28 -2.31 25.57
C LEU A 401 21.65 -2.06 24.94
N LEU A 402 21.76 -2.09 23.61
CA LEU A 402 22.99 -1.74 22.89
C LEU A 402 23.40 -0.29 23.17
N SER A 403 22.44 0.63 23.18
CA SER A 403 22.68 2.04 23.54
C SER A 403 23.18 2.18 24.98
N MET A 404 22.57 1.44 25.92
CA MET A 404 23.04 1.40 27.32
C MET A 404 24.48 0.84 27.43
N ALA A 405 24.82 -0.17 26.60
CA ALA A 405 26.18 -0.70 26.56
C ALA A 405 27.20 0.35 26.07
N VAL A 406 26.84 1.09 25.00
CA VAL A 406 27.70 2.21 24.51
C VAL A 406 27.87 3.30 25.56
N LEU A 407 26.79 3.67 26.27
CA LEU A 407 26.87 4.65 27.38
C LEU A 407 27.73 4.17 28.56
N LYS A 408 28.04 2.88 28.62
CA LYS A 408 28.98 2.24 29.58
C LYS A 408 30.34 1.94 28.97
N ASP A 409 30.69 2.64 27.91
CA ASP A 409 31.96 2.50 27.18
C ASP A 409 32.24 1.08 26.65
N LYS A 410 31.20 0.30 26.37
CA LYS A 410 31.36 -1.02 25.75
C LYS A 410 31.48 -0.88 24.23
N CYS A 411 32.45 -1.56 23.64
CA CYS A 411 32.58 -1.66 22.20
C CYS A 411 31.57 -2.66 21.65
N LEU A 412 30.73 -2.22 20.70
CA LEU A 412 29.83 -3.11 19.98
C LEU A 412 30.62 -3.99 18.99
N PRO A 413 30.22 -5.27 18.79
CA PRO A 413 30.77 -6.10 17.72
C PRO A 413 30.65 -5.40 16.37
N GLN A 414 31.64 -5.53 15.50
CA GLN A 414 31.67 -4.87 14.18
C GLN A 414 30.42 -5.20 13.30
N THR A 415 29.87 -6.40 13.46
CA THR A 415 28.70 -6.88 12.71
C THR A 415 27.35 -6.39 13.27
N THR A 416 27.35 -5.60 14.36
CA THR A 416 26.10 -5.22 15.05
C THR A 416 25.12 -4.49 14.13
N HIS A 417 25.59 -3.48 13.39
CA HIS A 417 24.72 -2.74 12.46
C HIS A 417 24.16 -3.63 11.37
N GLN A 418 24.97 -4.46 10.74
CA GLN A 418 24.53 -5.39 9.72
C GLN A 418 23.50 -6.39 10.28
N ARG A 419 23.66 -6.85 11.52
CA ARG A 419 22.67 -7.73 12.18
C ARG A 419 21.34 -7.03 12.40
N ILE A 420 21.34 -5.76 12.82
CA ILE A 420 20.15 -4.91 12.98
C ILE A 420 19.46 -4.75 11.63
N GLU A 421 20.20 -4.39 10.58
CA GLU A 421 19.66 -4.22 9.23
C GLU A 421 18.99 -5.51 8.72
N HIS A 422 19.62 -6.66 8.86
CA HIS A 422 19.04 -7.96 8.45
C HIS A 422 17.76 -8.33 9.23
N ILE A 423 17.65 -7.94 10.51
CA ILE A 423 16.44 -8.17 11.28
C ILE A 423 15.31 -7.28 10.75
N HIS A 424 15.57 -5.98 10.57
CA HIS A 424 14.57 -5.06 10.02
C HIS A 424 14.19 -5.43 8.58
N GLU A 425 15.13 -5.87 7.76
CA GLU A 425 14.84 -6.38 6.42
C GLU A 425 13.89 -7.57 6.47
N SER A 426 14.14 -8.55 7.34
CA SER A 426 13.24 -9.70 7.51
C SER A 426 11.84 -9.28 7.98
N LEU A 427 11.74 -8.33 8.92
CA LEU A 427 10.47 -7.74 9.35
C LEU A 427 9.75 -7.04 8.20
N LEU A 428 10.45 -6.23 7.42
CA LEU A 428 9.90 -5.51 6.27
C LEU A 428 9.37 -6.45 5.19
N PHE A 429 10.09 -7.52 4.84
CA PHE A 429 9.60 -8.52 3.89
C PHE A 429 8.39 -9.29 4.40
N TYR A 430 8.24 -9.45 5.72
CA TYR A 430 7.00 -9.96 6.28
C TYR A 430 5.87 -8.93 6.20
N ASP A 431 6.16 -7.65 6.44
CA ASP A 431 5.21 -6.53 6.46
C ASP A 431 4.84 -6.03 5.04
N GLU A 432 5.54 -6.50 4.01
CA GLU A 432 5.20 -6.24 2.62
C GLU A 432 3.74 -6.68 2.35
N HIS A 433 3.02 -5.90 1.52
CA HIS A 433 1.56 -5.97 1.41
C HIS A 433 0.99 -7.30 0.92
N THR A 434 1.78 -8.10 0.21
CA THR A 434 1.32 -9.36 -0.36
C THR A 434 1.27 -10.47 0.68
N PHE A 435 0.07 -10.99 0.96
CA PHE A 435 -0.09 -12.15 1.82
C PHE A 435 -0.95 -13.21 1.14
N GLY A 436 -0.34 -14.37 0.82
CA GLY A 436 -0.94 -15.45 0.07
C GLY A 436 -0.53 -15.47 -1.40
N ALA A 437 -0.96 -16.49 -2.11
CA ALA A 437 -0.78 -16.66 -3.54
C ALA A 437 -2.09 -16.41 -4.30
N SER A 438 -2.00 -16.17 -5.60
CA SER A 438 -3.17 -15.98 -6.47
C SER A 438 -4.18 -17.14 -6.37
N GLU A 439 -3.70 -18.37 -6.13
CA GLU A 439 -4.53 -19.56 -5.96
C GLU A 439 -4.93 -19.86 -4.51
N SER A 440 -4.55 -19.02 -3.52
CA SER A 440 -4.81 -19.32 -2.09
C SER A 440 -6.29 -19.55 -1.79
N VAL A 441 -7.21 -18.91 -2.54
CA VAL A 441 -8.65 -19.08 -2.39
C VAL A 441 -9.15 -20.31 -3.16
N SER A 442 -8.74 -20.47 -4.42
CA SER A 442 -9.23 -21.53 -5.31
C SER A 442 -8.60 -22.89 -5.04
N ASP A 443 -7.29 -22.91 -4.77
CA ASP A 443 -6.51 -24.13 -4.47
C ASP A 443 -5.45 -23.87 -3.40
N PRO A 444 -5.83 -23.78 -2.11
CA PRO A 444 -4.91 -23.48 -1.02
C PRO A 444 -3.86 -24.57 -0.76
N LEU A 445 -4.03 -25.75 -1.32
CA LEU A 445 -3.12 -26.88 -1.14
C LEU A 445 -2.20 -27.10 -2.35
N CYS A 446 -2.30 -26.30 -3.40
CA CYS A 446 -1.35 -26.37 -4.51
C CYS A 446 0.08 -25.97 -4.06
N GLU A 447 1.08 -26.44 -4.78
CA GLU A 447 2.49 -26.21 -4.46
C GLU A 447 2.80 -24.72 -4.36
N ASN A 448 2.35 -23.90 -5.31
CA ASN A 448 2.57 -22.47 -5.32
C ASN A 448 2.05 -21.79 -4.05
N SER A 449 0.83 -22.10 -3.61
CA SER A 449 0.25 -21.56 -2.38
C SER A 449 1.05 -21.96 -1.13
N GLN A 450 1.46 -23.24 -1.05
CA GLN A 450 2.21 -23.74 0.11
C GLN A 450 3.63 -23.18 0.19
N VAL A 451 4.34 -23.08 -0.95
CA VAL A 451 5.69 -22.53 -1.00
C VAL A 451 5.67 -21.05 -0.60
N GLN A 452 4.77 -20.26 -1.17
CA GLN A 452 4.65 -18.84 -0.82
C GLN A 452 4.30 -18.62 0.66
N TRP A 453 3.41 -19.44 1.22
CA TRP A 453 3.13 -19.43 2.65
C TRP A 453 4.39 -19.72 3.48
N GLY A 454 5.14 -20.74 3.09
CA GLY A 454 6.38 -21.11 3.76
C GLY A 454 7.43 -20.00 3.73
N GLU A 455 7.67 -19.41 2.56
CA GLU A 455 8.63 -18.30 2.39
C GLU A 455 8.21 -17.05 3.17
N LYS A 456 6.93 -16.66 3.09
CA LYS A 456 6.41 -15.50 3.83
C LYS A 456 6.54 -15.68 5.34
N SER A 457 6.17 -16.86 5.86
CA SER A 457 6.30 -17.21 7.28
C SER A 457 7.76 -17.22 7.73
N ALA A 458 8.68 -17.65 6.88
CA ALA A 458 10.11 -17.72 7.20
C ALA A 458 10.69 -16.36 7.54
N TYR A 459 10.24 -15.27 6.92
CA TYR A 459 10.68 -13.91 7.25
C TYR A 459 10.39 -13.56 8.72
N ALA A 460 9.17 -13.85 9.22
CA ALA A 460 8.83 -13.59 10.62
C ALA A 460 9.70 -14.40 11.58
N TRP A 461 9.88 -15.70 11.32
CA TRP A 461 10.67 -16.58 12.19
C TRP A 461 12.17 -16.30 12.13
N GLU A 462 12.70 -15.87 10.99
CA GLU A 462 14.07 -15.44 10.86
C GLU A 462 14.33 -14.15 11.68
N ALA A 463 13.40 -13.18 11.62
CA ALA A 463 13.45 -11.99 12.45
C ALA A 463 13.46 -12.34 13.95
N VAL A 464 12.55 -13.22 14.40
CA VAL A 464 12.50 -13.71 15.80
C VAL A 464 13.84 -14.31 16.22
N LYS A 465 14.36 -15.25 15.44
CA LYS A 465 15.62 -15.93 15.73
C LYS A 465 16.80 -14.98 15.85
N ARG A 466 16.96 -14.09 14.87
CA ARG A 466 18.07 -13.12 14.84
C ARG A 466 17.97 -12.10 15.96
N THR A 467 16.76 -11.64 16.29
CA THR A 467 16.52 -10.73 17.40
C THR A 467 16.90 -11.37 18.72
N GLN A 468 16.52 -12.62 18.96
CA GLN A 468 16.91 -13.33 20.17
C GLN A 468 18.44 -13.44 20.31
N MET A 469 19.13 -13.79 19.21
CA MET A 469 20.60 -13.85 19.21
C MET A 469 21.27 -12.49 19.45
N LEU A 470 20.67 -11.41 18.97
CA LEU A 470 21.19 -10.05 19.21
C LEU A 470 20.88 -9.58 20.63
N TYR A 471 19.70 -9.97 21.17
CA TYR A 471 19.34 -9.73 22.57
C TYR A 471 20.35 -10.35 23.52
N GLU A 472 20.71 -11.63 23.36
CA GLU A 472 21.74 -12.30 24.16
C GLU A 472 23.10 -11.57 24.07
N THR A 473 23.48 -11.11 22.89
CA THR A 473 24.70 -10.31 22.69
C THR A 473 24.62 -9.01 23.49
N SER A 474 23.50 -8.29 23.44
CA SER A 474 23.34 -6.98 24.10
C SER A 474 23.34 -7.10 25.63
N VAL A 475 22.68 -8.11 26.17
CA VAL A 475 22.71 -8.42 27.61
C VAL A 475 24.13 -8.85 28.04
N GLY A 476 24.80 -9.68 27.22
CA GLY A 476 26.18 -10.12 27.48
C GLY A 476 27.18 -8.97 27.61
N LEU A 477 27.05 -7.91 26.81
CA LEU A 477 27.87 -6.71 26.91
C LEU A 477 27.72 -5.99 28.26
N LEU A 478 26.51 -6.03 28.85
CA LEU A 478 26.20 -5.36 30.13
C LEU A 478 26.48 -6.25 31.35
N GLN A 479 26.67 -7.55 31.19
CA GLN A 479 26.71 -8.52 32.27
C GLN A 479 27.84 -8.21 33.30
N GLY A 480 28.96 -7.67 32.84
CA GLY A 480 30.11 -7.32 33.73
C GLY A 480 29.81 -6.17 34.71
N ASP A 481 28.80 -5.35 34.41
CA ASP A 481 28.42 -4.18 35.22
C ASP A 481 27.25 -4.50 36.17
N LEU A 482 26.67 -5.70 36.09
CA LEU A 482 25.54 -6.08 36.92
C LEU A 482 25.97 -6.50 38.32
N ARG A 483 25.23 -6.05 39.31
CA ARG A 483 25.46 -6.44 40.69
C ARG A 483 25.19 -7.93 40.88
N ARG A 484 26.12 -8.62 41.50
CA ARG A 484 25.98 -10.02 41.90
C ARG A 484 25.78 -10.11 43.40
N GLY A 485 24.86 -11.00 43.82
CA GLY A 485 24.62 -11.35 45.22
C GLY A 485 25.26 -12.68 45.61
N LYS A 486 25.00 -13.13 46.84
CA LYS A 486 25.30 -14.50 47.28
C LYS A 486 24.35 -15.53 46.70
N ASN A 487 23.12 -15.08 46.45
CA ASN A 487 22.04 -15.86 45.85
C ASN A 487 21.94 -15.56 44.34
N PRO A 488 21.22 -16.36 43.55
CA PRO A 488 20.91 -16.04 42.19
C PRO A 488 20.25 -14.65 42.11
N THR A 489 20.57 -13.91 41.05
CA THR A 489 20.04 -12.55 40.86
C THR A 489 19.22 -12.45 39.61
N LEU A 490 18.16 -11.62 39.66
CA LEU A 490 17.35 -11.21 38.53
C LEU A 490 17.56 -9.72 38.27
N THR A 491 17.99 -9.36 37.04
CA THR A 491 18.12 -7.95 36.65
C THR A 491 17.04 -7.59 35.64
N ILE A 492 16.31 -6.54 35.92
CA ILE A 492 15.23 -6.01 35.08
C ILE A 492 15.69 -4.68 34.49
N PHE A 493 15.73 -4.61 33.16
CA PHE A 493 16.11 -3.42 32.40
C PHE A 493 14.87 -2.65 31.94
N ASN A 494 14.96 -1.33 31.96
CA ASN A 494 14.06 -0.42 31.30
C ASN A 494 14.82 0.33 30.21
N THR A 495 14.53 0.02 28.97
CA THR A 495 15.18 0.61 27.79
C THR A 495 14.48 1.86 27.26
N LEU A 496 13.46 2.34 27.96
CA LEU A 496 12.72 3.56 27.61
C LEU A 496 13.17 4.74 28.47
N ASN A 497 12.86 5.95 28.02
CA ASN A 497 13.30 7.19 28.64
C ASN A 497 12.39 7.73 29.78
N TRP A 498 11.51 6.88 30.31
CA TRP A 498 10.69 7.19 31.48
C TRP A 498 10.68 6.04 32.50
N LYS A 499 10.39 6.37 33.73
CA LYS A 499 10.29 5.40 34.83
C LYS A 499 9.09 4.46 34.61
N ARG A 500 9.27 3.16 34.82
CA ARG A 500 8.22 2.15 34.61
C ARG A 500 8.02 1.26 35.82
N SER A 501 6.75 0.89 36.03
CA SER A 501 6.33 -0.22 36.89
C SER A 501 5.47 -1.13 36.05
N GLU A 502 5.79 -2.44 36.01
CA GLU A 502 5.14 -3.34 35.06
C GLU A 502 5.14 -4.80 35.51
N MET A 503 4.17 -5.55 35.01
CA MET A 503 4.12 -7.00 35.15
C MET A 503 4.99 -7.64 34.07
N LEU A 504 5.98 -8.43 34.48
CA LEU A 504 6.91 -9.13 33.60
C LEU A 504 6.66 -10.63 33.65
N THR A 505 6.84 -11.30 32.53
CA THR A 505 6.89 -12.75 32.46
C THR A 505 8.33 -13.21 32.32
N VAL A 506 8.84 -13.94 33.31
CA VAL A 506 10.22 -14.41 33.37
C VAL A 506 10.23 -15.93 33.46
N TYR A 507 11.01 -16.59 32.59
CA TYR A 507 11.27 -18.01 32.69
C TYR A 507 12.49 -18.25 33.57
N ILE A 508 12.37 -19.16 34.58
CA ILE A 508 13.47 -19.52 35.47
C ILE A 508 13.58 -21.04 35.51
N ASP A 509 14.78 -21.55 35.24
CA ASP A 509 15.07 -22.99 35.30
C ASP A 509 15.00 -23.54 36.72
N PHE A 510 14.69 -24.84 36.84
CA PHE A 510 14.69 -25.55 38.11
C PHE A 510 16.11 -25.77 38.69
N GLU A 511 17.15 -25.55 37.90
CA GLU A 511 18.53 -25.47 38.39
C GLU A 511 18.74 -24.21 39.24
N VAL A 512 18.01 -23.12 38.94
CA VAL A 512 18.06 -21.85 39.69
C VAL A 512 17.07 -21.86 40.87
N ILE A 513 15.81 -22.22 40.57
CA ILE A 513 14.75 -22.36 41.60
C ILE A 513 14.23 -23.80 41.53
N PRO A 514 14.72 -24.70 42.41
CA PRO A 514 14.27 -26.08 42.41
C PRO A 514 12.74 -26.21 42.56
N ARG A 515 12.18 -27.21 41.88
CA ARG A 515 10.76 -27.50 41.90
C ARG A 515 10.29 -27.71 43.32
N ASN A 516 9.39 -27.23 43.90
CA ASN A 516 8.93 -27.33 45.31
C ASN A 516 9.75 -26.52 46.33
N GLN A 517 10.63 -25.64 45.89
CA GLN A 517 11.34 -24.73 46.77
C GLN A 517 10.55 -23.40 46.86
N PHE A 518 10.26 -22.98 48.07
CA PHE A 518 9.67 -21.65 48.31
C PHE A 518 10.74 -20.59 48.24
N PHE A 519 10.45 -19.45 47.62
CA PHE A 519 11.38 -18.34 47.43
C PHE A 519 10.65 -17.01 47.40
N GLU A 520 11.40 -15.96 47.60
CA GLU A 520 10.99 -14.57 47.34
C GLU A 520 12.02 -13.92 46.40
N ILE A 521 11.61 -12.93 45.66
CA ILE A 521 12.50 -12.05 44.90
C ILE A 521 12.53 -10.71 45.63
N THR A 522 13.66 -10.32 46.16
CA THR A 522 13.84 -9.13 46.99
C THR A 522 14.84 -8.18 46.40
N ASP A 523 14.66 -6.87 46.61
CA ASP A 523 15.74 -5.91 46.42
C ASP A 523 16.80 -6.08 47.57
N PHE A 524 17.93 -5.35 47.43
CA PHE A 524 18.98 -5.41 48.43
C PHE A 524 18.65 -4.66 49.74
N GLN A 525 17.51 -4.02 49.84
CA GLN A 525 16.93 -3.44 51.05
C GLN A 525 15.93 -4.39 51.75
N GLY A 526 15.61 -5.51 51.12
CA GLY A 526 14.69 -6.52 51.66
C GLY A 526 13.21 -6.33 51.25
N HIS A 527 12.90 -5.43 50.33
CA HIS A 527 11.55 -5.30 49.81
C HIS A 527 11.27 -6.43 48.77
N SER A 528 10.22 -7.19 49.02
CA SER A 528 9.83 -8.32 48.18
C SER A 528 8.99 -7.87 46.99
N LEU A 529 9.28 -8.41 45.82
CA LEU A 529 8.41 -8.31 44.64
C LEU A 529 7.24 -9.29 44.74
N LYS A 530 6.11 -8.94 44.18
CA LYS A 530 4.97 -9.88 44.01
C LYS A 530 5.32 -10.84 42.87
N VAL A 531 5.28 -12.13 43.14
CA VAL A 531 5.65 -13.20 42.20
C VAL A 531 4.56 -14.28 42.20
N GLN A 532 4.19 -14.71 41.00
CA GLN A 532 3.20 -15.77 40.82
C GLN A 532 3.66 -16.73 39.72
N PRO A 533 3.65 -18.08 39.97
CA PRO A 533 3.87 -19.04 38.89
C PRO A 533 2.71 -19.02 37.89
N ILE A 534 3.03 -18.99 36.58
CA ILE A 534 2.02 -18.93 35.50
C ILE A 534 1.93 -20.29 34.82
N ARG A 535 3.09 -20.85 34.40
CA ARG A 535 3.13 -22.08 33.61
C ARG A 535 4.39 -22.87 33.85
N TYR A 536 4.22 -24.13 34.23
CA TYR A 536 5.33 -25.06 34.38
C TYR A 536 5.73 -25.67 33.03
N ARG A 537 7.03 -25.83 32.84
CA ARG A 537 7.64 -26.64 31.80
C ARG A 537 8.40 -27.81 32.46
N ARG A 538 9.03 -28.64 31.63
CA ARG A 538 9.82 -29.78 32.13
C ARG A 538 11.04 -29.28 32.93
N GLU A 539 11.71 -28.25 32.41
CA GLU A 539 13.00 -27.76 32.90
C GLU A 539 12.87 -26.51 33.82
N GLY A 540 11.72 -25.87 33.89
CA GLY A 540 11.56 -24.63 34.65
C GLY A 540 10.10 -24.16 34.72
N CYS A 541 9.92 -22.93 35.19
CA CYS A 541 8.61 -22.30 35.32
C CYS A 541 8.63 -20.86 34.83
N TYR A 542 7.55 -20.42 34.20
CA TYR A 542 7.27 -19.01 33.95
C TYR A 542 6.64 -18.40 35.18
N TYR A 543 7.17 -17.27 35.60
CA TYR A 543 6.67 -16.47 36.70
C TYR A 543 6.18 -15.10 36.20
N ALA A 544 5.04 -14.65 36.67
CA ALA A 544 4.66 -13.24 36.61
C ALA A 544 5.29 -12.50 37.79
N ILE A 545 6.01 -11.42 37.52
CA ILE A 545 6.72 -10.62 38.50
C ILE A 545 6.33 -9.16 38.30
N PHE A 546 5.78 -8.53 39.35
CA PHE A 546 5.49 -7.10 39.31
C PHE A 546 6.71 -6.31 39.80
N ALA A 547 7.34 -5.59 38.88
CA ALA A 547 8.51 -4.77 39.17
C ALA A 547 8.15 -3.29 39.19
N GLU A 548 8.51 -2.59 40.25
CA GLU A 548 8.14 -1.19 40.47
C GLU A 548 9.35 -0.26 40.28
N ASP A 549 9.06 0.93 39.75
CA ASP A 549 9.96 2.07 39.69
C ASP A 549 11.30 1.77 39.00
N ILE A 550 11.31 1.00 37.93
CA ILE A 550 12.53 0.77 37.12
C ILE A 550 12.93 2.09 36.45
N PRO A 551 14.15 2.60 36.71
CA PRO A 551 14.57 3.92 36.22
C PRO A 551 14.67 3.99 34.70
N PRO A 552 14.48 5.20 34.11
CA PRO A 552 14.65 5.40 32.66
C PRO A 552 16.07 5.00 32.21
N MET A 553 16.17 4.35 31.04
CA MET A 553 17.47 3.89 30.49
C MET A 553 18.36 3.26 31.56
N GLY A 554 17.77 2.41 32.41
CA GLY A 554 18.42 1.87 33.57
C GLY A 554 17.92 0.47 33.95
N TYR A 555 18.31 0.02 35.12
CA TYR A 555 17.95 -1.31 35.60
C TYR A 555 17.88 -1.37 37.12
N LYS A 556 17.20 -2.39 37.63
CA LYS A 556 17.25 -2.83 39.03
C LYS A 556 17.61 -4.31 39.09
N THR A 557 18.43 -4.67 40.09
CA THR A 557 18.83 -6.05 40.37
C THR A 557 18.20 -6.51 41.68
N PHE A 558 17.66 -7.72 41.66
CA PHE A 558 16.99 -8.37 42.78
C PHE A 558 17.67 -9.70 43.08
N GLU A 559 17.58 -10.17 44.33
CA GLU A 559 18.06 -11.50 44.74
C GLU A 559 16.90 -12.48 44.89
N ILE A 560 17.10 -13.73 44.51
CA ILE A 560 16.20 -14.85 44.72
C ILE A 560 16.59 -15.50 46.06
N VAL A 561 15.77 -15.29 47.08
CA VAL A 561 16.01 -15.75 48.44
C VAL A 561 15.09 -16.92 48.78
N PHE A 562 15.69 -18.06 49.14
CA PHE A 562 14.88 -19.22 49.55
C PHE A 562 14.37 -19.04 50.97
N LYS A 563 13.06 -19.19 51.16
CA LYS A 563 12.35 -19.02 52.44
C LYS A 563 11.29 -20.12 52.66
N GLN A 564 10.76 -20.18 53.89
CA GLN A 564 9.53 -20.94 54.14
C GLN A 564 8.30 -20.24 53.54
N PRO A 565 7.24 -20.96 53.24
CA PRO A 565 6.03 -20.40 52.62
C PRO A 565 5.50 -19.22 53.45
N SER A 566 5.18 -18.10 52.78
CA SER A 566 4.43 -16.99 53.35
C SER A 566 2.96 -17.33 53.40
N THR A 567 2.28 -16.87 54.48
CA THR A 567 0.81 -17.01 54.65
C THR A 567 0.04 -15.84 54.05
N ASP A 568 0.64 -15.09 53.12
CA ASP A 568 -0.06 -13.95 52.49
C ASP A 568 -1.22 -14.48 51.63
N THR A 569 -2.43 -14.32 52.15
CA THR A 569 -3.69 -14.57 51.46
C THR A 569 -3.96 -13.36 50.58
N GLY A 570 -3.73 -13.45 49.28
CA GLY A 570 -4.00 -12.37 48.32
C GLY A 570 -5.40 -11.75 48.49
N THR A 571 -5.56 -10.54 47.98
CA THR A 571 -6.78 -9.72 48.03
C THR A 571 -7.87 -10.12 47.05
N ILE A 572 -7.72 -11.25 46.37
CA ILE A 572 -8.67 -11.72 45.37
C ILE A 572 -9.62 -12.73 45.99
N THR A 573 -10.92 -12.47 45.89
CA THR A 573 -11.96 -13.40 46.27
C THR A 573 -12.43 -14.18 45.05
N ILE A 574 -12.38 -15.51 45.12
CA ILE A 574 -12.85 -16.40 44.06
C ILE A 574 -14.00 -17.26 44.63
N ASN A 575 -15.15 -17.17 43.97
CA ASN A 575 -16.32 -17.99 44.24
C ASN A 575 -16.74 -18.65 42.91
N ASN A 576 -17.12 -19.90 42.88
CA ASN A 576 -17.51 -20.71 41.71
C ASN A 576 -17.39 -20.06 40.30
N ALA A 577 -18.16 -19.02 40.04
CA ALA A 577 -18.18 -18.33 38.74
C ALA A 577 -17.88 -16.81 38.90
N SER A 578 -17.42 -16.35 40.06
CA SER A 578 -17.13 -14.95 40.34
C SER A 578 -15.68 -14.77 40.79
N ILE A 579 -15.02 -13.76 40.25
CA ILE A 579 -13.68 -13.30 40.64
C ILE A 579 -13.80 -11.82 41.01
N GLU A 580 -13.34 -11.46 42.18
CA GLU A 580 -13.43 -10.09 42.69
C GLU A 580 -12.11 -9.64 43.31
N ASN A 581 -11.65 -8.46 42.93
CA ASN A 581 -10.49 -7.79 43.51
C ASN A 581 -10.86 -6.34 43.89
N HIS A 582 -9.84 -5.53 44.19
CA HIS A 582 -10.04 -4.12 44.53
C HIS A 582 -10.61 -3.31 43.36
N PHE A 583 -10.26 -3.63 42.12
CA PHE A 583 -10.62 -2.86 40.94
C PHE A 583 -11.88 -3.38 40.25
N TYR A 584 -12.03 -4.70 40.14
CA TYR A 584 -13.07 -5.34 39.33
C TYR A 584 -13.85 -6.40 40.09
N LYS A 585 -15.10 -6.54 39.67
CA LYS A 585 -15.92 -7.73 39.97
C LYS A 585 -16.33 -8.37 38.65
N LEU A 586 -15.87 -9.59 38.44
CA LEU A 586 -16.15 -10.38 37.25
C LEU A 586 -17.07 -11.53 37.55
N GLN A 587 -18.08 -11.73 36.69
CA GLN A 587 -19.00 -12.86 36.74
C GLN A 587 -18.88 -13.65 35.45
N LEU A 588 -18.57 -14.92 35.56
CA LEU A 588 -18.50 -15.86 34.41
C LEU A 588 -19.86 -16.52 34.18
N ASN A 589 -20.12 -16.85 32.93
CA ASN A 589 -21.16 -17.80 32.52
C ASN A 589 -20.51 -19.16 32.30
N PRO A 590 -20.60 -20.11 33.26
CA PRO A 590 -19.90 -21.39 33.15
C PRO A 590 -20.46 -22.29 32.04
N ASP A 591 -21.71 -22.12 31.63
CA ASP A 591 -22.35 -22.92 30.60
C ASP A 591 -21.83 -22.57 29.19
N LYS A 592 -21.50 -21.28 28.99
CA LYS A 592 -21.01 -20.76 27.71
C LYS A 592 -19.51 -20.46 27.69
N GLY A 593 -18.85 -20.44 28.84
CA GLY A 593 -17.44 -20.07 28.96
C GLY A 593 -17.18 -18.58 28.66
N THR A 594 -18.15 -17.72 28.91
CA THR A 594 -18.12 -16.29 28.59
C THR A 594 -18.10 -15.43 29.83
N ILE A 595 -17.91 -14.12 29.68
CA ILE A 595 -18.01 -13.12 30.77
C ILE A 595 -19.40 -12.49 30.74
N GLN A 596 -20.19 -12.75 31.77
CA GLN A 596 -21.55 -12.24 31.88
C GLN A 596 -21.59 -10.81 32.43
N SER A 597 -20.65 -10.45 33.31
CA SER A 597 -20.54 -9.13 33.92
C SER A 597 -19.08 -8.83 34.23
N LEU A 598 -18.65 -7.62 33.96
CA LEU A 598 -17.37 -7.05 34.34
C LEU A 598 -17.60 -5.65 34.87
N TYR A 599 -17.78 -5.55 36.20
CA TYR A 599 -18.04 -4.29 36.87
C TYR A 599 -16.72 -3.61 37.26
N ASP A 600 -16.49 -2.40 36.77
CA ASP A 600 -15.39 -1.54 37.15
C ASP A 600 -15.76 -0.72 38.37
N LYS A 601 -15.04 -0.93 39.49
CA LYS A 601 -15.32 -0.30 40.76
C LYS A 601 -14.84 1.15 40.84
N GLU A 602 -13.81 1.53 40.06
CA GLU A 602 -13.32 2.91 40.02
C GLU A 602 -14.23 3.78 39.16
N LEU A 603 -14.64 3.28 38.01
CA LEU A 603 -15.59 3.96 37.12
C LEU A 603 -17.04 3.82 37.59
N ASN A 604 -17.32 2.90 38.51
CA ASN A 604 -18.64 2.59 39.01
C ASN A 604 -19.64 2.26 37.89
N CYS A 605 -19.23 1.43 36.95
CA CYS A 605 -20.04 1.05 35.79
C CYS A 605 -19.84 -0.40 35.37
N GLU A 606 -20.86 -0.95 34.70
CA GLU A 606 -20.80 -2.24 34.02
C GLU A 606 -20.17 -2.04 32.65
N LEU A 607 -19.16 -2.86 32.33
CA LEU A 607 -18.44 -2.81 31.06
C LEU A 607 -18.98 -3.79 30.00
N VAL A 608 -19.85 -4.74 30.41
CA VAL A 608 -20.47 -5.69 29.49
C VAL A 608 -21.82 -5.15 29.01
N ASP A 609 -21.98 -4.99 27.71
CA ASP A 609 -23.26 -4.68 27.09
C ASP A 609 -24.13 -5.93 27.01
N SER A 610 -25.07 -6.04 27.94
CA SER A 610 -26.04 -7.15 28.01
C SER A 610 -27.08 -7.15 26.89
N SER A 611 -27.17 -6.07 26.10
CA SER A 611 -28.05 -5.99 24.90
C SER A 611 -27.41 -6.57 23.66
N SER A 612 -26.09 -6.80 23.66
CA SER A 612 -25.37 -7.42 22.56
C SER A 612 -25.84 -8.87 22.32
N PRO A 613 -26.01 -9.30 21.07
CA PRO A 613 -26.30 -10.70 20.76
C PRO A 613 -25.13 -11.66 21.11
N TRP A 614 -23.93 -11.10 21.38
CA TRP A 614 -22.71 -11.83 21.75
C TRP A 614 -22.28 -11.44 23.16
N GLU A 615 -22.06 -12.45 24.00
CA GLU A 615 -21.49 -12.22 25.32
C GLU A 615 -19.98 -11.94 25.22
N LEU A 616 -19.43 -11.14 26.13
CA LEU A 616 -18.00 -10.83 26.16
C LEU A 616 -17.15 -12.11 26.26
N GLY A 617 -16.19 -12.27 25.36
CA GLY A 617 -15.36 -13.47 25.28
C GLY A 617 -16.04 -14.66 24.61
N ALA A 618 -17.20 -14.48 23.96
CA ALA A 618 -17.82 -15.56 23.17
C ALA A 618 -16.90 -15.98 22.02
N PHE A 619 -16.73 -17.29 21.85
CA PHE A 619 -16.05 -17.83 20.70
C PHE A 619 -17.00 -17.84 19.50
N ILE A 620 -16.66 -17.07 18.47
CA ILE A 620 -17.42 -16.98 17.23
C ILE A 620 -16.65 -17.70 16.13
N TYR A 621 -17.26 -18.67 15.48
CA TYR A 621 -16.73 -19.37 14.34
C TYR A 621 -17.57 -19.04 13.12
N GLU A 622 -17.03 -18.21 12.24
CA GLU A 622 -17.65 -17.86 10.97
C GLU A 622 -17.20 -18.83 9.87
N LYS A 623 -18.14 -19.33 9.09
CA LYS A 623 -17.84 -20.19 7.94
C LYS A 623 -18.69 -19.79 6.75
N LEU A 624 -18.12 -19.90 5.57
CA LEU A 624 -18.85 -19.74 4.32
C LEU A 624 -19.74 -20.95 4.08
N GLY A 625 -20.96 -20.75 3.65
CA GLY A 625 -21.87 -21.80 3.23
C GLY A 625 -21.46 -22.43 1.90
N ASN A 626 -20.87 -21.63 1.01
CA ASN A 626 -20.35 -22.04 -0.30
C ASN A 626 -19.05 -21.31 -0.61
N ARG A 627 -18.00 -22.05 -1.02
CA ARG A 627 -16.71 -21.48 -1.44
C ARG A 627 -16.78 -20.68 -2.75
N ASP A 628 -17.76 -20.94 -3.59
CA ASP A 628 -17.93 -20.21 -4.87
C ASP A 628 -18.12 -18.71 -4.66
N GLN A 629 -18.57 -18.28 -3.48
CA GLN A 629 -18.68 -16.86 -3.11
C GLN A 629 -17.30 -16.19 -3.07
N LEU A 630 -16.24 -16.88 -2.74
CA LEU A 630 -14.88 -16.35 -2.71
C LEU A 630 -14.29 -16.11 -4.10
N ALA A 631 -14.73 -16.88 -5.11
CA ALA A 631 -14.25 -16.75 -6.49
C ALA A 631 -14.62 -15.41 -7.15
N GLN A 632 -15.59 -14.70 -6.59
CA GLN A 632 -16.06 -13.42 -7.12
C GLN A 632 -15.41 -12.21 -6.41
N TYR A 633 -14.53 -12.41 -5.44
CA TYR A 633 -13.97 -11.37 -4.56
C TYR A 633 -15.05 -10.47 -3.91
N ARG A 634 -16.29 -10.96 -3.84
CA ARG A 634 -17.47 -10.25 -3.33
C ARG A 634 -18.29 -11.18 -2.46
N LEU A 635 -18.53 -10.77 -1.23
CA LEU A 635 -19.45 -11.42 -0.31
C LEU A 635 -20.75 -10.61 -0.30
N ASP A 636 -21.61 -10.81 -1.32
CA ASP A 636 -22.89 -10.10 -1.43
C ASP A 636 -23.95 -10.64 -0.45
N ASP A 637 -23.84 -11.92 -0.05
CA ASP A 637 -24.72 -12.58 0.91
C ASP A 637 -23.89 -13.16 2.07
N TYR A 638 -23.79 -12.41 3.12
CA TYR A 638 -23.11 -12.77 4.35
C TYR A 638 -24.15 -13.20 5.40
N ASN A 639 -24.36 -14.50 5.56
CA ASN A 639 -25.17 -15.03 6.65
C ASN A 639 -24.30 -15.16 7.92
N ARG A 640 -24.51 -14.27 8.86
CA ARG A 640 -23.93 -14.31 10.22
C ARG A 640 -24.65 -15.32 11.09
#